data_f60c4eb8ba4c569f87501ea0511bfa80
#
_entry.id   f60c4eb8ba4c569f87501ea0511bfa80
#
_cell.length_a   1.000
_cell.length_b   1.000
_cell.length_c   1.000
_cell.angle_alpha   90.00
_cell.angle_beta   90.00
_cell.angle_gamma   90.00
#
_symmetry.space_group_name_H-M   'P 1'
#
loop_
_entity.id
_entity.type
_entity.pdbx_description
1 polymer ?
#
loop_
_entity_poly.entity_id
_entity_poly.type
_entity_poly.pdbx_seq_one_letter_code
_entity_poly.pdbx_strand_id
1 'polypeptide(L)'
;MKKIVHLSISGLLSLAMPLSTIGQEVKETWTKTIAAGLNWQKVYNSGTYIVNTHQSLSGVNPNNGDIIWSHKQFGPINTENMDELEGSSLLQLKHNNAILFIDPFSGEIKFNSETAGVQEITRQKVLSLSNTIFIAGKDATQQPILLLVDITNGEIKWKLNEKFGSVISIQEINPKEFLLVTVFNNYKMETNTGKVIWKNAISDEAERANNMKGGLGAFVKDIANAVVDQSEIKITFYQHPSNEYFVIGSESSEQKQVGTEMTTIFKNTYQAFRMDNGARIWKKPISLEGKISKCDFYNDNFIAMPDNNRTSTINMFSLFDGSGKWGKKGKGTKVKGGVINYNLGNELIVVTNDNNKNMLYIIDINTGLPMFKKPIRISGEVVQTYKTNLGILYVTTNEVNIVNPNSGLLMFKNSLSSQPSLCKVNDGKLYVFNQNDLLIYTVDLQNGTLNTLSKSGLKTQGKESFKDMEIRENGVFLSSDQNVALVDFNGNTTFNNYFPAPKESGLKQALLYAQAARAAYISVRATQVANAFHTSAQGTNNATGKDMMNKFGDAYADYGNQAASFAAKSLQQANARYKATAQGRDFVIVLSEQEDGYALLKVNKNNGVAEGKVNLGKDKNPKYTVDDVTGQIFLEGKKGTIISYKLSK
;
A
#
# COMPACT_ATOMS: atom_id res chain seq x y z
N MET A 1 15.13 62.17 -58.02
CA MET A 1 14.55 61.61 -56.75
C MET A 1 14.28 60.15 -56.98
N LYS A 2 15.19 59.26 -56.54
CA LYS A 2 15.04 57.78 -56.60
C LYS A 2 14.48 57.29 -55.27
N LYS A 3 13.29 56.69 -55.31
CA LYS A 3 12.69 56.03 -54.15
C LYS A 3 13.35 54.66 -54.01
N ILE A 4 13.96 54.42 -52.85
CA ILE A 4 14.49 53.12 -52.45
C ILE A 4 13.31 52.39 -51.76
N VAL A 5 12.91 51.24 -52.33
CA VAL A 5 11.94 50.33 -51.74
C VAL A 5 12.73 49.34 -50.88
N HIS A 6 12.50 49.38 -49.57
CA HIS A 6 12.99 48.35 -48.64
C HIS A 6 12.05 47.13 -48.69
N LEU A 7 12.54 46.03 -49.20
CA LEU A 7 11.92 44.73 -49.09
C LEU A 7 12.28 44.15 -47.72
N SER A 8 11.28 44.03 -46.83
CA SER A 8 11.40 43.31 -45.58
C SER A 8 11.23 41.81 -45.86
N ILE A 9 12.30 41.06 -45.77
CA ILE A 9 12.24 39.59 -45.76
C ILE A 9 11.79 39.14 -44.41
N SER A 10 10.51 38.77 -44.26
CA SER A 10 9.99 38.10 -43.10
C SER A 10 10.49 36.66 -43.11
N GLY A 11 11.46 36.35 -42.30
CA GLY A 11 11.96 35.00 -42.11
C GLY A 11 10.84 34.12 -41.50
N LEU A 12 10.35 33.16 -42.28
CA LEU A 12 9.61 32.01 -41.77
C LEU A 12 10.57 31.17 -40.92
N LEU A 13 10.48 31.31 -39.59
CA LEU A 13 10.98 30.31 -38.68
C LEU A 13 10.07 29.10 -38.83
N SER A 14 10.46 28.15 -39.69
CA SER A 14 9.91 26.80 -39.66
C SER A 14 10.27 26.20 -38.32
N LEU A 15 9.28 26.07 -37.43
CA LEU A 15 9.34 25.16 -36.29
C LEU A 15 9.56 23.75 -36.86
N ALA A 16 10.81 23.34 -36.94
CA ALA A 16 11.16 21.94 -37.09
C ALA A 16 10.65 21.25 -35.83
N MET A 17 9.43 20.67 -35.87
CA MET A 17 9.06 19.65 -34.90
C MET A 17 10.12 18.56 -35.02
N PRO A 18 10.75 18.14 -33.90
CA PRO A 18 11.63 17.00 -33.95
C PRO A 18 10.77 15.84 -34.44
N LEU A 19 11.07 15.31 -35.61
CA LEU A 19 10.61 14.01 -36.03
C LEU A 19 11.05 13.06 -34.92
N SER A 20 10.09 12.65 -34.08
CA SER A 20 10.32 11.56 -33.12
C SER A 20 10.84 10.40 -33.94
N THR A 21 12.10 10.02 -33.73
CA THR A 21 12.69 8.85 -34.35
C THR A 21 11.79 7.67 -34.02
N ILE A 22 11.06 7.19 -35.02
CA ILE A 22 10.17 6.04 -34.90
C ILE A 22 11.07 4.88 -34.54
N GLY A 23 10.82 4.24 -33.40
CA GLY A 23 11.60 3.11 -32.90
C GLY A 23 11.72 2.02 -33.97
N GLN A 24 12.85 1.37 -33.99
CA GLN A 24 13.08 0.25 -34.90
C GLN A 24 12.05 -0.84 -34.60
N GLU A 25 11.46 -1.43 -35.66
CA GLU A 25 10.53 -2.56 -35.51
C GLU A 25 11.23 -3.73 -34.82
N VAL A 26 10.65 -4.21 -33.75
CA VAL A 26 11.19 -5.30 -32.94
C VAL A 26 10.72 -6.63 -33.54
N LYS A 27 11.69 -7.52 -33.79
CA LYS A 27 11.37 -8.86 -34.26
C LYS A 27 10.82 -9.74 -33.17
N GLU A 28 9.89 -10.62 -33.56
CA GLU A 28 9.41 -11.69 -32.68
C GLU A 28 10.57 -12.53 -32.16
N THR A 29 10.59 -12.80 -30.86
CA THR A 29 11.56 -13.70 -30.25
C THR A 29 11.11 -15.15 -30.40
N TRP A 30 9.83 -15.38 -30.15
CA TRP A 30 9.16 -16.66 -30.33
C TRP A 30 7.64 -16.47 -30.44
N THR A 31 7.00 -17.46 -31.07
CA THR A 31 5.54 -17.56 -31.13
C THR A 31 5.14 -18.99 -30.80
N LYS A 32 4.19 -19.13 -29.84
CA LYS A 32 3.64 -20.43 -29.41
C LYS A 32 2.13 -20.42 -29.47
N THR A 33 1.55 -21.48 -30.02
CA THR A 33 0.10 -21.67 -30.04
C THR A 33 -0.36 -22.33 -28.74
N ILE A 34 -1.37 -21.73 -28.11
CA ILE A 34 -2.03 -22.25 -26.91
C ILE A 34 -3.38 -22.82 -27.36
N ALA A 35 -3.47 -24.14 -27.44
CA ALA A 35 -4.61 -24.83 -28.03
C ALA A 35 -5.96 -24.57 -27.37
N ALA A 36 -5.97 -24.19 -26.09
CA ALA A 36 -7.17 -24.11 -25.25
C ALA A 36 -7.77 -22.71 -25.06
N GLY A 37 -7.26 -21.70 -25.77
CA GLY A 37 -7.66 -20.30 -25.58
C GLY A 37 -7.09 -19.70 -24.30
N LEU A 38 -6.54 -18.49 -24.43
CA LEU A 38 -5.97 -17.74 -23.30
C LEU A 38 -7.08 -17.12 -22.46
N ASN A 39 -7.05 -17.36 -21.15
CA ASN A 39 -7.90 -16.67 -20.19
C ASN A 39 -7.18 -15.39 -19.71
N TRP A 40 -5.95 -15.54 -19.18
CA TRP A 40 -5.06 -14.45 -18.82
C TRP A 40 -3.60 -14.89 -18.82
N GLN A 41 -2.70 -13.91 -18.80
CA GLN A 41 -1.25 -14.09 -18.69
C GLN A 41 -0.67 -13.02 -17.77
N LYS A 42 0.34 -13.37 -16.98
CA LYS A 42 0.98 -12.46 -16.04
C LYS A 42 2.45 -12.81 -15.83
N VAL A 43 3.32 -11.80 -15.80
CA VAL A 43 4.68 -11.92 -15.28
C VAL A 43 4.65 -11.48 -13.82
N TYR A 44 5.14 -12.35 -12.94
CA TYR A 44 5.22 -12.06 -11.51
C TYR A 44 6.56 -11.40 -11.16
N ASN A 45 6.67 -10.79 -9.97
CA ASN A 45 7.90 -10.12 -9.53
C ASN A 45 9.11 -11.05 -9.49
N SER A 46 8.89 -12.34 -9.26
CA SER A 46 9.90 -13.40 -9.38
C SER A 46 10.49 -13.55 -10.79
N GLY A 47 9.85 -12.94 -11.80
CA GLY A 47 10.17 -13.11 -13.22
C GLY A 47 9.58 -14.34 -13.84
N THR A 48 8.75 -15.09 -13.12
CA THR A 48 8.03 -16.23 -13.69
C THR A 48 6.87 -15.74 -14.56
N TYR A 49 6.74 -16.34 -15.73
CA TYR A 49 5.66 -16.06 -16.66
C TYR A 49 4.61 -17.15 -16.55
N ILE A 50 3.43 -16.77 -16.07
CA ILE A 50 2.31 -17.68 -15.83
C ILE A 50 1.20 -17.41 -16.85
N VAL A 51 0.66 -18.49 -17.39
CA VAL A 51 -0.41 -18.47 -18.39
C VAL A 51 -1.56 -19.32 -17.86
N ASN A 52 -2.74 -18.75 -17.82
CA ASN A 52 -3.98 -19.48 -17.56
C ASN A 52 -4.81 -19.59 -18.83
N THR A 53 -5.24 -20.79 -19.10
CA THR A 53 -6.11 -21.13 -20.24
C THR A 53 -7.43 -21.70 -19.75
N HIS A 54 -8.36 -21.97 -20.65
CA HIS A 54 -9.60 -22.69 -20.30
C HIS A 54 -9.36 -24.12 -19.81
N GLN A 55 -8.15 -24.68 -19.98
CA GLN A 55 -7.84 -26.07 -19.64
C GLN A 55 -6.74 -26.24 -18.59
N SER A 56 -5.93 -25.21 -18.32
CA SER A 56 -4.79 -25.35 -17.42
C SER A 56 -4.26 -24.03 -16.88
N LEU A 57 -3.54 -24.12 -15.77
CA LEU A 57 -2.60 -23.13 -15.29
C LEU A 57 -1.19 -23.63 -15.57
N SER A 58 -0.34 -22.82 -16.18
CA SER A 58 0.97 -23.24 -16.65
C SER A 58 2.05 -22.18 -16.38
N GLY A 59 3.22 -22.62 -15.95
CA GLY A 59 4.45 -21.83 -15.97
C GLY A 59 5.14 -22.00 -17.34
N VAL A 60 5.49 -20.88 -17.94
CA VAL A 60 6.06 -20.81 -19.29
C VAL A 60 7.45 -20.18 -19.21
N ASN A 61 8.40 -20.74 -19.93
CA ASN A 61 9.73 -20.18 -20.07
C ASN A 61 9.65 -18.88 -20.91
N PRO A 62 9.96 -17.72 -20.32
CA PRO A 62 9.83 -16.44 -21.03
C PRO A 62 10.77 -16.32 -22.23
N ASN A 63 11.87 -17.08 -22.28
CA ASN A 63 12.87 -16.95 -23.35
C ASN A 63 12.52 -17.71 -24.63
N ASN A 64 11.76 -18.82 -24.55
CA ASN A 64 11.46 -19.66 -25.70
C ASN A 64 9.99 -20.09 -25.80
N GLY A 65 9.17 -19.75 -24.81
CA GLY A 65 7.74 -20.08 -24.79
C GLY A 65 7.42 -21.54 -24.44
N ASP A 66 8.39 -22.33 -24.01
CA ASP A 66 8.14 -23.73 -23.63
C ASP A 66 7.43 -23.82 -22.29
N ILE A 67 6.48 -24.74 -22.17
CA ILE A 67 5.79 -25.02 -20.90
C ILE A 67 6.77 -25.73 -19.97
N ILE A 68 7.06 -25.11 -18.82
CA ILE A 68 7.91 -25.69 -17.78
C ILE A 68 7.10 -26.67 -16.94
N TRP A 69 5.87 -26.27 -16.56
CA TRP A 69 4.92 -27.09 -15.81
C TRP A 69 3.49 -26.72 -16.17
N SER A 70 2.54 -27.63 -15.93
CA SER A 70 1.12 -27.41 -16.23
C SER A 70 0.22 -28.19 -15.29
N HIS A 71 -0.79 -27.53 -14.75
CA HIS A 71 -1.85 -28.08 -13.91
C HIS A 71 -3.19 -28.04 -14.63
N LYS A 72 -3.64 -29.16 -15.17
CA LYS A 72 -4.91 -29.28 -15.91
C LYS A 72 -6.14 -29.10 -15.00
N GLN A 73 -6.03 -29.44 -13.71
CA GLN A 73 -7.10 -29.24 -12.74
C GLN A 73 -7.41 -27.76 -12.46
N PHE A 74 -6.53 -26.86 -12.79
CA PHE A 74 -6.71 -25.40 -12.67
C PHE A 74 -6.98 -24.80 -14.03
N GLY A 75 -8.15 -25.14 -14.60
CA GLY A 75 -8.67 -24.53 -15.83
C GLY A 75 -8.93 -23.03 -15.66
N PRO A 76 -10.03 -22.49 -16.15
CA PRO A 76 -10.24 -21.04 -16.07
C PRO A 76 -10.38 -20.58 -14.60
N ILE A 77 -9.43 -19.79 -14.14
CA ILE A 77 -9.42 -19.13 -12.83
C ILE A 77 -9.35 -17.63 -13.04
N ASN A 78 -9.94 -16.86 -12.11
CA ASN A 78 -9.83 -15.41 -12.15
C ASN A 78 -8.43 -14.96 -11.69
N THR A 79 -7.90 -13.91 -12.32
CA THR A 79 -6.57 -13.33 -11.96
C THR A 79 -6.49 -12.93 -10.49
N GLU A 80 -7.58 -12.48 -9.88
CA GLU A 80 -7.68 -12.09 -8.46
C GLU A 80 -7.54 -13.27 -7.49
N ASN A 81 -7.70 -14.50 -7.99
CA ASN A 81 -7.55 -15.73 -7.20
C ASN A 81 -6.10 -16.22 -7.15
N MET A 82 -5.19 -15.58 -7.87
CA MET A 82 -3.78 -15.95 -7.89
C MET A 82 -2.88 -14.74 -7.71
N ASP A 83 -2.10 -14.75 -6.63
CA ASP A 83 -1.19 -13.65 -6.32
C ASP A 83 0.10 -14.17 -5.66
N GLU A 84 1.10 -13.31 -5.54
CA GLU A 84 2.31 -13.62 -4.77
C GLU A 84 1.98 -13.65 -3.28
N LEU A 85 2.48 -14.66 -2.60
CA LEU A 85 2.39 -14.73 -1.15
C LEU A 85 3.40 -13.74 -0.55
N GLU A 86 2.89 -12.78 0.22
CA GLU A 86 3.72 -11.71 0.81
C GLU A 86 4.89 -12.29 1.61
N GLY A 87 6.10 -11.86 1.31
CA GLY A 87 7.33 -12.32 1.98
C GLY A 87 7.83 -13.71 1.54
N SER A 88 7.28 -14.28 0.46
CA SER A 88 7.63 -15.60 -0.07
C SER A 88 7.86 -15.55 -1.58
N SER A 89 8.56 -16.56 -2.10
CA SER A 89 8.64 -16.80 -3.55
C SER A 89 7.46 -17.60 -4.09
N LEU A 90 6.59 -18.14 -3.22
CA LEU A 90 5.44 -18.94 -3.60
C LEU A 90 4.30 -18.08 -4.12
N LEU A 91 3.53 -18.65 -5.02
CA LEU A 91 2.25 -18.09 -5.46
C LEU A 91 1.11 -18.72 -4.64
N GLN A 92 0.18 -17.88 -4.18
CA GLN A 92 -1.04 -18.32 -3.56
C GLN A 92 -2.14 -18.42 -4.60
N LEU A 93 -2.73 -19.60 -4.74
CA LEU A 93 -3.92 -19.84 -5.54
C LEU A 93 -5.12 -20.12 -4.62
N LYS A 94 -6.20 -19.35 -4.80
CA LYS A 94 -7.52 -19.64 -4.22
C LYS A 94 -8.33 -20.40 -5.28
N HIS A 95 -8.62 -21.67 -5.00
CA HIS A 95 -9.38 -22.51 -5.93
C HIS A 95 -10.47 -23.25 -5.16
N ASN A 96 -11.72 -23.05 -5.55
CA ASN A 96 -12.89 -23.47 -4.78
C ASN A 96 -12.82 -22.92 -3.34
N ASN A 97 -12.82 -23.77 -2.33
CA ASN A 97 -12.67 -23.38 -0.93
C ASN A 97 -11.25 -23.60 -0.39
N ALA A 98 -10.31 -24.02 -1.26
CA ALA A 98 -8.94 -24.31 -0.88
C ALA A 98 -8.00 -23.12 -1.18
N ILE A 99 -6.95 -23.01 -0.36
CA ILE A 99 -5.77 -22.21 -0.63
C ILE A 99 -4.61 -23.16 -0.90
N LEU A 100 -3.93 -22.92 -2.02
CA LEU A 100 -2.75 -23.67 -2.42
C LEU A 100 -1.55 -22.74 -2.48
N PHE A 101 -0.36 -23.24 -2.12
CA PHE A 101 0.90 -22.57 -2.36
C PHE A 101 1.64 -23.33 -3.45
N ILE A 102 1.98 -22.63 -4.52
CA ILE A 102 2.60 -23.19 -5.72
C ILE A 102 3.98 -22.57 -5.87
N ASP A 103 5.00 -23.41 -6.04
CA ASP A 103 6.31 -22.96 -6.46
C ASP A 103 6.22 -22.51 -7.93
N PRO A 104 6.46 -21.22 -8.23
CA PRO A 104 6.26 -20.70 -9.58
C PRO A 104 7.26 -21.25 -10.60
N PHE A 105 8.40 -21.79 -10.16
CA PHE A 105 9.44 -22.31 -11.03
C PHE A 105 9.26 -23.78 -11.40
N SER A 106 8.82 -24.60 -10.44
CA SER A 106 8.62 -26.05 -10.64
C SER A 106 7.16 -26.43 -10.85
N GLY A 107 6.21 -25.58 -10.45
CA GLY A 107 4.78 -25.89 -10.41
C GLY A 107 4.40 -26.76 -9.22
N GLU A 108 5.33 -27.17 -8.37
CA GLU A 108 5.04 -28.03 -7.23
C GLU A 108 4.06 -27.35 -6.26
N ILE A 109 2.98 -28.06 -5.89
CA ILE A 109 2.06 -27.61 -4.86
C ILE A 109 2.68 -27.92 -3.49
N LYS A 110 3.25 -26.91 -2.87
CA LYS A 110 3.94 -27.03 -1.57
C LYS A 110 2.95 -27.15 -0.40
N PHE A 111 1.77 -26.56 -0.53
CA PHE A 111 0.72 -26.63 0.49
C PHE A 111 -0.66 -26.63 -0.16
N ASN A 112 -1.58 -27.38 0.43
CA ASN A 112 -2.99 -27.36 0.10
C ASN A 112 -3.80 -27.43 1.39
N SER A 113 -4.62 -26.39 1.65
CA SER A 113 -5.42 -26.29 2.88
C SER A 113 -6.42 -27.43 3.04
N GLU A 114 -7.02 -27.92 1.95
CA GLU A 114 -7.98 -29.00 1.97
C GLU A 114 -7.34 -30.33 2.41
N THR A 115 -6.18 -30.67 1.85
CA THR A 115 -5.42 -31.87 2.27
C THR A 115 -4.86 -31.73 3.68
N ALA A 116 -4.63 -30.49 4.14
CA ALA A 116 -4.29 -30.19 5.52
C ALA A 116 -5.49 -30.30 6.48
N GLY A 117 -6.70 -30.51 5.95
CA GLY A 117 -7.94 -30.68 6.70
C GLY A 117 -8.68 -29.38 7.01
N VAL A 118 -8.36 -28.27 6.35
CA VAL A 118 -9.09 -26.99 6.47
C VAL A 118 -10.03 -26.85 5.30
N GLN A 119 -11.34 -26.97 5.58
CA GLN A 119 -12.40 -26.85 4.57
C GLN A 119 -12.88 -25.41 4.38
N GLU A 120 -12.84 -24.60 5.43
CA GLU A 120 -13.24 -23.21 5.42
C GLU A 120 -12.16 -22.38 6.10
N ILE A 121 -11.53 -21.42 5.39
CA ILE A 121 -10.56 -20.50 5.97
C ILE A 121 -11.30 -19.26 6.45
N THR A 122 -11.22 -18.99 7.75
CA THR A 122 -11.83 -17.82 8.37
C THR A 122 -10.85 -16.66 8.52
N ARG A 123 -9.56 -16.97 8.69
CA ARG A 123 -8.49 -15.97 8.82
C ARG A 123 -7.15 -16.51 8.34
N GLN A 124 -6.38 -15.65 7.69
CA GLN A 124 -4.96 -15.93 7.41
C GLN A 124 -4.11 -14.69 7.68
N LYS A 125 -2.87 -14.90 8.08
CA LYS A 125 -1.89 -13.84 8.32
C LYS A 125 -0.48 -14.36 8.08
N VAL A 126 0.27 -13.68 7.22
CA VAL A 126 1.72 -13.92 7.07
C VAL A 126 2.43 -13.34 8.30
N LEU A 127 3.31 -14.15 8.88
CA LEU A 127 4.20 -13.81 9.97
C LEU A 127 5.60 -13.69 9.37
N SER A 128 5.96 -12.47 8.99
CA SER A 128 7.14 -12.20 8.16
C SER A 128 8.45 -12.44 8.89
N LEU A 129 8.49 -12.23 10.22
CA LEU A 129 9.71 -12.43 11.03
C LEU A 129 10.07 -13.91 11.19
N SER A 130 9.08 -14.79 11.12
CA SER A 130 9.26 -16.24 11.28
C SER A 130 9.17 -17.01 9.95
N ASN A 131 8.93 -16.34 8.83
CA ASN A 131 8.72 -16.96 7.52
C ASN A 131 7.57 -17.99 7.53
N THR A 132 6.47 -17.66 8.21
CA THR A 132 5.33 -18.56 8.33
C THR A 132 4.03 -17.88 7.96
N ILE A 133 3.02 -18.68 7.64
CA ILE A 133 1.64 -18.21 7.53
C ILE A 133 0.77 -18.93 8.56
N PHE A 134 0.08 -18.13 9.35
CA PHE A 134 -0.96 -18.61 10.24
C PHE A 134 -2.28 -18.72 9.49
N ILE A 135 -2.96 -19.86 9.64
CA ILE A 135 -4.27 -20.12 9.04
C ILE A 135 -5.21 -20.56 10.16
N ALA A 136 -6.31 -19.86 10.31
CA ALA A 136 -7.44 -20.27 11.14
C ALA A 136 -8.60 -20.64 10.23
N GLY A 137 -9.30 -21.71 10.57
CA GLY A 137 -10.42 -22.20 9.77
C GLY A 137 -11.27 -23.21 10.49
N LYS A 138 -12.05 -23.96 9.72
CA LYS A 138 -12.86 -25.07 10.18
C LYS A 138 -12.55 -26.32 9.37
N ASP A 139 -12.61 -27.46 10.02
CA ASP A 139 -12.51 -28.76 9.35
C ASP A 139 -13.86 -29.20 8.73
N ALA A 140 -13.91 -30.41 8.16
CA ALA A 140 -15.12 -30.97 7.53
C ALA A 140 -16.27 -31.12 8.51
N THR A 141 -16.01 -31.18 9.81
CA THR A 141 -17.02 -31.31 10.88
C THR A 141 -17.39 -29.99 11.52
N GLN A 142 -16.96 -28.86 10.89
CA GLN A 142 -17.15 -27.48 11.36
C GLN A 142 -16.44 -27.19 12.70
N GLN A 143 -15.44 -28.02 13.09
CA GLN A 143 -14.63 -27.74 14.26
C GLN A 143 -13.49 -26.76 13.93
N PRO A 144 -13.16 -25.86 14.87
CA PRO A 144 -12.07 -24.92 14.68
C PRO A 144 -10.73 -25.63 14.50
N ILE A 145 -9.93 -25.12 13.59
CA ILE A 145 -8.60 -25.61 13.29
C ILE A 145 -7.64 -24.43 13.11
N LEU A 146 -6.46 -24.53 13.71
CA LEU A 146 -5.38 -23.58 13.53
C LEU A 146 -4.17 -24.30 12.94
N LEU A 147 -3.54 -23.68 11.96
CA LEU A 147 -2.32 -24.17 11.33
C LEU A 147 -1.25 -23.08 11.33
N LEU A 148 -0.01 -23.47 11.47
CA LEU A 148 1.13 -22.67 11.06
C LEU A 148 1.91 -23.41 9.98
N VAL A 149 2.13 -22.75 8.86
CA VAL A 149 2.77 -23.31 7.67
C VAL A 149 4.02 -22.50 7.37
N ASP A 150 5.12 -23.17 7.09
CA ASP A 150 6.34 -22.55 6.61
C ASP A 150 6.15 -22.09 5.17
N ILE A 151 6.36 -20.79 4.89
CA ILE A 151 6.14 -20.22 3.55
C ILE A 151 7.31 -20.48 2.60
N THR A 152 8.40 -21.09 3.06
CA THR A 152 9.56 -21.40 2.21
C THR A 152 9.40 -22.76 1.53
N ASN A 153 8.79 -23.72 2.21
CA ASN A 153 8.66 -25.10 1.74
C ASN A 153 7.22 -25.66 1.78
N GLY A 154 6.28 -24.94 2.39
CA GLY A 154 4.88 -25.36 2.51
C GLY A 154 4.64 -26.40 3.63
N GLU A 155 5.61 -26.71 4.47
CA GLU A 155 5.47 -27.67 5.56
C GLU A 155 4.61 -27.11 6.70
N ILE A 156 3.73 -27.96 7.23
CA ILE A 156 2.92 -27.64 8.42
C ILE A 156 3.81 -27.80 9.65
N LYS A 157 4.17 -26.70 10.30
CA LYS A 157 4.95 -26.72 11.54
C LYS A 157 4.15 -27.34 12.69
N TRP A 158 2.87 -26.97 12.77
CA TRP A 158 1.94 -27.55 13.73
C TRP A 158 0.49 -27.34 13.30
N LYS A 159 -0.40 -28.16 13.90
CA LYS A 159 -1.84 -28.15 13.69
C LYS A 159 -2.53 -28.33 15.03
N LEU A 160 -3.46 -27.44 15.37
CA LEU A 160 -4.23 -27.48 16.61
C LEU A 160 -5.73 -27.53 16.31
N ASN A 161 -6.44 -28.44 16.98
CA ASN A 161 -7.89 -28.61 16.89
C ASN A 161 -8.58 -28.16 18.20
N GLU A 162 -8.00 -27.18 18.89
CA GLU A 162 -8.52 -26.66 20.16
C GLU A 162 -9.52 -25.54 19.94
N LYS A 163 -10.44 -25.36 20.89
CA LYS A 163 -11.45 -24.31 20.85
C LYS A 163 -10.89 -22.97 21.36
N PHE A 164 -10.14 -22.29 20.54
CA PHE A 164 -9.65 -20.93 20.84
C PHE A 164 -10.73 -19.84 20.77
N GLY A 165 -11.85 -20.11 20.11
CA GLY A 165 -12.86 -19.13 19.73
C GLY A 165 -12.55 -18.48 18.38
N SER A 166 -13.44 -17.58 17.93
CA SER A 166 -13.23 -16.87 16.65
C SER A 166 -11.99 -15.98 16.73
N VAL A 167 -11.06 -16.19 15.79
CA VAL A 167 -9.82 -15.42 15.70
C VAL A 167 -10.09 -14.04 15.13
N ILE A 168 -9.69 -12.99 15.86
CA ILE A 168 -9.88 -11.59 15.48
C ILE A 168 -8.60 -11.01 14.89
N SER A 169 -7.47 -11.24 15.57
CA SER A 169 -6.17 -10.69 15.18
C SER A 169 -5.06 -11.67 15.47
N ILE A 170 -4.06 -11.65 14.62
CA ILE A 170 -2.79 -12.34 14.82
C ILE A 170 -1.70 -11.29 14.66
N GLN A 171 -0.80 -11.21 15.66
CA GLN A 171 0.28 -10.25 15.64
C GLN A 171 1.59 -10.92 16.01
N GLU A 172 2.54 -10.90 15.09
CA GLU A 172 3.89 -11.40 15.35
C GLU A 172 4.61 -10.44 16.32
N ILE A 173 5.17 -10.98 17.40
CA ILE A 173 5.94 -10.21 18.41
C ILE A 173 7.42 -10.25 18.06
N ASN A 174 7.91 -11.44 17.74
CA ASN A 174 9.27 -11.73 17.33
C ASN A 174 9.27 -13.08 16.55
N PRO A 175 10.40 -13.55 15.98
CA PRO A 175 10.41 -14.79 15.21
C PRO A 175 9.97 -16.05 15.97
N LYS A 176 9.97 -16.01 17.30
CA LYS A 176 9.66 -17.15 18.15
C LYS A 176 8.27 -17.11 18.77
N GLU A 177 7.61 -15.96 18.75
CA GLU A 177 6.38 -15.72 19.50
C GLU A 177 5.41 -14.83 18.72
N PHE A 178 4.14 -15.14 18.82
CA PHE A 178 3.05 -14.31 18.31
C PHE A 178 1.90 -14.22 19.30
N LEU A 179 1.11 -13.17 19.15
CA LEU A 179 -0.12 -12.94 19.90
C LEU A 179 -1.32 -13.36 19.03
N LEU A 180 -2.17 -14.19 19.59
CA LEU A 180 -3.46 -14.57 19.03
C LEU A 180 -4.57 -13.92 19.86
N VAL A 181 -5.37 -13.05 19.24
CA VAL A 181 -6.52 -12.40 19.85
C VAL A 181 -7.79 -13.05 19.31
N THR A 182 -8.63 -13.50 20.24
CA THR A 182 -9.94 -14.07 19.92
C THR A 182 -11.05 -13.24 20.56
N VAL A 183 -12.31 -13.57 20.30
CA VAL A 183 -13.46 -12.85 20.88
C VAL A 183 -13.43 -12.82 22.42
N PHE A 184 -12.85 -13.86 23.06
CA PHE A 184 -12.87 -13.98 24.52
C PHE A 184 -11.51 -13.81 25.17
N ASN A 185 -10.44 -14.21 24.49
CA ASN A 185 -9.14 -14.33 25.10
C ASN A 185 -8.01 -13.80 24.21
N ASN A 186 -6.94 -13.39 24.88
CA ASN A 186 -5.63 -13.20 24.28
C ASN A 186 -4.75 -14.41 24.62
N TYR A 187 -3.94 -14.83 23.66
CA TYR A 187 -2.98 -15.90 23.83
C TYR A 187 -1.63 -15.43 23.32
N LYS A 188 -0.58 -15.62 24.10
CA LYS A 188 0.77 -15.59 23.57
C LYS A 188 1.19 -17.01 23.24
N MET A 189 1.65 -17.24 22.03
CA MET A 189 1.95 -18.56 21.52
C MET A 189 3.37 -18.64 21.01
N GLU A 190 4.00 -19.79 21.19
CA GLU A 190 5.29 -20.10 20.61
C GLU A 190 5.12 -20.46 19.13
N THR A 191 5.87 -19.79 18.25
CA THR A 191 5.74 -19.95 16.79
C THR A 191 6.05 -21.38 16.31
N ASN A 192 7.10 -22.01 16.84
CA ASN A 192 7.54 -23.30 16.33
C ASN A 192 6.68 -24.51 16.76
N THR A 193 6.00 -24.40 17.88
CA THR A 193 5.27 -25.53 18.50
C THR A 193 3.77 -25.30 18.63
N GLY A 194 3.31 -24.06 18.49
CA GLY A 194 1.92 -23.68 18.80
C GLY A 194 1.56 -23.73 20.29
N LYS A 195 2.55 -23.91 21.17
CA LYS A 195 2.33 -23.97 22.62
C LYS A 195 1.87 -22.61 23.14
N VAL A 196 0.79 -22.62 23.93
CA VAL A 196 0.32 -21.43 24.65
C VAL A 196 1.28 -21.12 25.80
N ILE A 197 1.90 -19.94 25.76
CA ILE A 197 2.79 -19.43 26.81
C ILE A 197 1.94 -18.86 27.94
N TRP A 198 0.94 -18.03 27.58
CA TRP A 198 -0.06 -17.53 28.51
C TRP A 198 -1.40 -17.30 27.79
N LYS A 199 -2.51 -17.29 28.58
CA LYS A 199 -3.87 -17.02 28.18
C LYS A 199 -4.53 -16.07 29.17
N ASN A 200 -5.18 -15.00 28.69
CA ASN A 200 -5.95 -14.10 29.52
C ASN A 200 -7.25 -13.66 28.85
N ALA A 201 -8.28 -13.40 29.65
CA ALA A 201 -9.54 -12.88 29.17
C ALA A 201 -9.40 -11.40 28.73
N ILE A 202 -10.11 -11.04 27.64
CA ILE A 202 -10.08 -9.66 27.11
C ILE A 202 -10.94 -8.69 27.92
N SER A 203 -11.94 -9.18 28.68
CA SER A 203 -12.85 -8.38 29.50
C SER A 203 -13.32 -9.16 30.72
N ASP A 204 -13.99 -8.48 31.67
CA ASP A 204 -14.60 -9.11 32.86
C ASP A 204 -15.75 -10.05 32.46
N GLU A 205 -16.48 -9.73 31.42
CA GLU A 205 -17.52 -10.59 30.84
C GLU A 205 -16.92 -11.88 30.27
N ALA A 206 -15.82 -11.77 29.55
CA ALA A 206 -15.10 -12.91 29.00
C ALA A 206 -14.50 -13.77 30.13
N GLU A 207 -14.00 -13.16 31.22
CA GLU A 207 -13.50 -13.89 32.38
C GLU A 207 -14.61 -14.63 33.10
N ARG A 208 -15.78 -14.02 33.28
CA ARG A 208 -16.98 -14.70 33.84
C ARG A 208 -17.40 -15.85 32.95
N ALA A 209 -17.43 -15.67 31.61
CA ALA A 209 -17.77 -16.74 30.67
C ALA A 209 -16.79 -17.92 30.75
N ASN A 210 -15.49 -17.66 30.90
CA ASN A 210 -14.48 -18.72 31.07
C ASN A 210 -14.65 -19.51 32.39
N ASN A 211 -15.15 -18.87 33.45
CA ASN A 211 -15.29 -19.46 34.79
C ASN A 211 -16.63 -20.19 35.01
N MET A 212 -17.61 -20.06 34.14
CA MET A 212 -18.89 -20.77 34.23
C MET A 212 -18.73 -22.26 33.91
N LYS A 213 -18.69 -23.10 34.94
CA LYS A 213 -18.75 -24.55 34.83
C LYS A 213 -20.11 -24.96 34.30
N GLY A 214 -20.20 -25.47 33.08
CA GLY A 214 -21.35 -26.21 32.56
C GLY A 214 -22.43 -25.43 31.81
N GLY A 215 -22.27 -24.12 31.59
CA GLY A 215 -23.31 -23.29 30.98
C GLY A 215 -22.92 -22.46 29.77
N LEU A 216 -21.88 -22.88 29.03
CA LEU A 216 -21.44 -22.15 27.81
C LEU A 216 -22.56 -21.94 26.77
N GLY A 217 -23.62 -22.82 26.81
CA GLY A 217 -24.67 -22.80 25.81
C GLY A 217 -25.65 -21.64 25.86
N ALA A 218 -25.95 -21.07 27.04
CA ALA A 218 -26.93 -19.98 27.14
C ALA A 218 -26.25 -18.61 26.97
N PHE A 219 -25.11 -18.38 27.64
CA PHE A 219 -24.38 -17.13 27.57
C PHE A 219 -23.61 -16.97 26.25
N VAL A 220 -23.09 -18.10 25.69
CA VAL A 220 -22.58 -18.14 24.32
C VAL A 220 -23.72 -17.93 23.32
N LYS A 221 -24.96 -18.30 23.64
CA LYS A 221 -26.12 -18.01 22.79
C LYS A 221 -26.53 -16.55 22.84
N ASP A 222 -26.39 -15.86 23.96
CA ASP A 222 -26.68 -14.42 24.07
C ASP A 222 -25.53 -13.56 23.53
N ILE A 223 -24.27 -13.93 23.76
CA ILE A 223 -23.12 -13.30 23.10
C ILE A 223 -22.97 -13.81 21.67
N ALA A 224 -23.24 -15.07 21.35
CA ALA A 224 -23.26 -15.55 19.97
C ALA A 224 -24.47 -15.03 19.21
N ASN A 225 -25.60 -14.76 19.82
CA ASN A 225 -26.69 -14.04 19.16
C ASN A 225 -26.39 -12.54 19.01
N ALA A 226 -25.64 -11.93 19.93
CA ALA A 226 -25.00 -10.61 19.73
C ALA A 226 -23.78 -10.66 18.79
N VAL A 227 -23.14 -11.83 18.61
CA VAL A 227 -21.97 -12.10 17.75
C VAL A 227 -22.37 -12.81 16.45
N VAL A 228 -23.63 -13.34 16.34
CA VAL A 228 -24.14 -13.95 15.10
C VAL A 228 -24.37 -12.92 14.00
N ASP A 229 -24.50 -11.66 14.37
CA ASP A 229 -24.26 -10.59 13.42
C ASP A 229 -22.77 -10.17 13.51
N GLN A 230 -21.86 -11.07 13.10
CA GLN A 230 -20.41 -10.84 13.07
C GLN A 230 -19.99 -9.62 12.22
N SER A 231 -20.93 -8.95 11.58
CA SER A 231 -20.72 -7.71 10.84
C SER A 231 -20.57 -6.46 11.72
N GLU A 232 -20.93 -6.50 13.03
CA GLU A 232 -21.04 -5.28 13.83
C GLU A 232 -19.98 -5.08 14.92
N ILE A 233 -19.25 -6.11 15.39
CA ILE A 233 -18.20 -5.91 16.40
C ILE A 233 -16.86 -5.71 15.73
N LYS A 234 -16.44 -4.46 15.63
CA LYS A 234 -15.09 -4.10 15.16
C LYS A 234 -14.13 -4.13 16.33
N ILE A 235 -13.17 -5.08 16.29
CA ILE A 235 -12.06 -5.14 17.26
C ILE A 235 -10.78 -4.76 16.55
N THR A 236 -9.98 -3.92 17.21
CA THR A 236 -8.70 -3.43 16.70
C THR A 236 -7.61 -3.65 17.74
N PHE A 237 -6.47 -4.08 17.26
CA PHE A 237 -5.28 -4.31 18.05
C PHE A 237 -4.24 -3.21 17.78
N TYR A 238 -3.63 -2.69 18.84
CA TYR A 238 -2.59 -1.68 18.81
C TYR A 238 -1.40 -2.17 19.64
N GLN A 239 -0.24 -2.31 19.01
CA GLN A 239 0.98 -2.75 19.67
C GLN A 239 1.86 -1.55 19.99
N HIS A 240 2.34 -1.50 21.22
CA HIS A 240 3.30 -0.47 21.64
C HIS A 240 4.66 -0.73 20.98
N PRO A 241 5.38 0.31 20.54
CA PRO A 241 6.69 0.16 19.88
C PRO A 241 7.75 -0.58 20.70
N SER A 242 7.68 -0.54 22.04
CA SER A 242 8.60 -1.31 22.91
C SER A 242 8.31 -2.81 22.96
N ASN A 243 7.20 -3.28 22.39
CA ASN A 243 6.69 -4.66 22.51
C ASN A 243 6.40 -5.11 23.96
N GLU A 244 6.31 -4.20 24.92
CA GLU A 244 5.99 -4.52 26.32
C GLU A 244 4.49 -4.46 26.60
N TYR A 245 3.75 -3.69 25.81
CA TYR A 245 2.34 -3.40 25.99
C TYR A 245 1.56 -3.51 24.69
N PHE A 246 0.26 -3.75 24.82
CA PHE A 246 -0.68 -3.62 23.72
C PHE A 246 -2.05 -3.13 24.22
N VAL A 247 -2.82 -2.54 23.32
CA VAL A 247 -4.19 -2.09 23.59
C VAL A 247 -5.14 -2.78 22.63
N ILE A 248 -6.25 -3.27 23.16
CA ILE A 248 -7.39 -3.75 22.37
C ILE A 248 -8.49 -2.71 22.41
N GLY A 249 -8.95 -2.27 21.25
CA GLY A 249 -10.12 -1.44 21.08
C GLY A 249 -11.30 -2.27 20.57
N SER A 250 -12.48 -2.08 21.14
CA SER A 250 -13.73 -2.66 20.65
C SER A 250 -14.76 -1.57 20.40
N GLU A 251 -15.51 -1.69 19.32
CA GLU A 251 -16.61 -0.80 18.95
C GLU A 251 -17.94 -1.51 19.20
N SER A 252 -18.86 -0.81 19.83
CA SER A 252 -20.26 -1.22 19.95
C SER A 252 -21.16 -0.09 19.48
N SER A 253 -22.37 -0.41 19.04
CA SER A 253 -23.39 0.56 18.67
C SER A 253 -24.65 0.33 19.48
N GLU A 254 -25.33 1.42 19.84
CA GLU A 254 -26.65 1.40 20.45
C GLU A 254 -27.60 2.32 19.71
N GLN A 255 -28.86 1.91 19.57
CA GLN A 255 -29.91 2.77 19.05
C GLN A 255 -30.47 3.63 20.17
N LYS A 256 -30.42 4.95 20.01
CA LYS A 256 -30.93 5.89 20.98
C LYS A 256 -31.91 6.85 20.33
N GLN A 257 -33.06 7.04 20.97
CA GLN A 257 -34.01 8.04 20.54
C GLN A 257 -33.51 9.44 20.92
N VAL A 258 -33.33 10.30 19.91
CA VAL A 258 -32.97 11.72 20.08
C VAL A 258 -34.05 12.56 19.48
N GLY A 259 -34.93 13.10 20.34
CA GLY A 259 -36.17 13.74 19.88
C GLY A 259 -37.13 12.71 19.27
N THR A 260 -37.51 12.91 18.01
CA THR A 260 -38.39 12.02 17.23
C THR A 260 -37.63 11.01 16.38
N GLU A 261 -36.29 11.13 16.29
CA GLU A 261 -35.45 10.29 15.43
C GLU A 261 -34.68 9.26 16.21
N MET A 262 -34.55 8.04 15.63
CA MET A 262 -33.62 7.00 16.13
C MET A 262 -32.23 7.25 15.57
N THR A 263 -31.27 7.42 16.46
CA THR A 263 -29.87 7.67 16.09
C THR A 263 -28.97 6.55 16.61
N THR A 264 -28.09 6.04 15.76
CA THR A 264 -27.07 5.09 16.17
C THR A 264 -25.92 5.83 16.84
N ILE A 265 -25.67 5.51 18.10
CA ILE A 265 -24.52 6.01 18.86
C ILE A 265 -23.46 4.91 18.90
N PHE A 266 -22.25 5.25 18.46
CA PHE A 266 -21.09 4.37 18.53
C PHE A 266 -20.29 4.67 19.80
N LYS A 267 -19.78 3.61 20.41
CA LYS A 267 -18.97 3.67 21.61
C LYS A 267 -17.74 2.80 21.46
N ASN A 268 -16.58 3.35 21.70
CA ASN A 268 -15.32 2.63 21.71
C ASN A 268 -14.88 2.35 23.13
N THR A 269 -14.44 1.13 23.35
CA THR A 269 -13.87 0.70 24.62
C THR A 269 -12.46 0.20 24.40
N TYR A 270 -11.50 0.71 25.17
CA TYR A 270 -10.08 0.36 25.08
C TYR A 270 -9.61 -0.25 26.37
N GLN A 271 -8.80 -1.32 26.30
CA GLN A 271 -8.15 -1.98 27.43
C GLN A 271 -6.67 -2.22 27.11
N ALA A 272 -5.79 -1.83 28.02
CA ALA A 272 -4.36 -2.09 27.91
C ALA A 272 -3.94 -3.36 28.64
N PHE A 273 -2.94 -4.04 28.08
CA PHE A 273 -2.42 -5.32 28.55
C PHE A 273 -0.89 -5.32 28.52
N ARG A 274 -0.29 -6.12 29.40
CA ARG A 274 1.13 -6.43 29.35
C ARG A 274 1.41 -7.54 28.34
N MET A 275 2.50 -7.43 27.57
CA MET A 275 2.88 -8.44 26.59
C MET A 275 3.55 -9.67 27.20
N ASP A 276 4.22 -9.50 28.35
CA ASP A 276 4.95 -10.59 29.03
C ASP A 276 4.02 -11.67 29.57
N ASN A 277 2.90 -11.27 30.19
CA ASN A 277 2.00 -12.17 30.89
C ASN A 277 0.51 -11.99 30.53
N GLY A 278 0.17 -11.05 29.65
CA GLY A 278 -1.19 -10.77 29.20
C GLY A 278 -2.12 -10.13 30.26
N ALA A 279 -1.58 -9.71 31.39
CA ALA A 279 -2.37 -9.10 32.46
C ALA A 279 -2.94 -7.75 32.03
N ARG A 280 -4.19 -7.49 32.41
CA ARG A 280 -4.82 -6.18 32.21
C ARG A 280 -4.12 -5.13 33.07
N ILE A 281 -3.78 -4.00 32.49
CA ILE A 281 -3.09 -2.90 33.17
C ILE A 281 -4.11 -1.96 33.79
N TRP A 282 -5.11 -1.54 33.03
CA TRP A 282 -6.13 -0.61 33.52
C TRP A 282 -7.19 -1.35 34.37
N LYS A 283 -7.49 -0.83 35.54
CA LYS A 283 -8.53 -1.38 36.40
C LYS A 283 -9.93 -1.35 35.75
N LYS A 284 -10.18 -0.33 34.93
CA LYS A 284 -11.41 -0.17 34.16
C LYS A 284 -11.05 0.17 32.71
N PRO A 285 -11.77 -0.38 31.74
CA PRO A 285 -11.58 0.02 30.33
C PRO A 285 -11.91 1.50 30.15
N ILE A 286 -11.19 2.14 29.22
CA ILE A 286 -11.47 3.51 28.80
C ILE A 286 -12.59 3.47 27.76
N SER A 287 -13.56 4.37 27.89
CA SER A 287 -14.66 4.44 26.94
C SER A 287 -14.79 5.84 26.34
N LEU A 288 -14.89 5.92 25.01
CA LEU A 288 -15.07 7.14 24.25
C LEU A 288 -16.25 6.98 23.28
N GLU A 289 -17.00 8.06 23.08
CA GLU A 289 -18.07 8.11 22.09
C GLU A 289 -17.52 8.33 20.69
N GLY A 290 -18.08 7.63 19.69
CA GLY A 290 -17.70 7.67 18.28
C GLY A 290 -17.34 6.30 17.73
N LYS A 291 -17.09 6.22 16.41
CA LYS A 291 -16.58 5.00 15.76
C LYS A 291 -15.10 4.81 16.06
N ILE A 292 -14.66 3.54 16.07
CA ILE A 292 -13.22 3.24 16.13
C ILE A 292 -12.54 3.82 14.88
N SER A 293 -11.61 4.73 15.10
CA SER A 293 -10.92 5.41 14.01
C SER A 293 -9.41 5.28 14.17
N LYS A 294 -8.77 6.30 14.66
CA LYS A 294 -7.32 6.39 14.72
C LYS A 294 -6.84 6.30 16.16
N CYS A 295 -5.79 5.53 16.37
CA CYS A 295 -5.09 5.44 17.65
C CYS A 295 -3.60 5.31 17.40
N ASP A 296 -2.79 5.77 18.35
CA ASP A 296 -1.34 5.67 18.27
C ASP A 296 -0.75 5.67 19.69
N PHE A 297 0.57 5.48 19.79
CA PHE A 297 1.31 5.59 21.04
C PHE A 297 2.27 6.79 20.99
N TYR A 298 2.40 7.46 22.10
CA TYR A 298 3.41 8.49 22.31
C TYR A 298 4.06 8.27 23.67
N ASN A 299 5.32 7.83 23.67
CA ASN A 299 5.99 7.32 24.88
C ASN A 299 5.07 6.30 25.59
N ASP A 300 5.02 6.29 26.89
CA ASP A 300 4.16 5.41 27.70
C ASP A 300 2.68 5.88 27.75
N ASN A 301 2.17 6.41 26.66
CA ASN A 301 0.78 6.86 26.58
C ASN A 301 0.11 6.36 25.31
N PHE A 302 -1.19 6.15 25.38
CA PHE A 302 -2.06 5.75 24.28
C PHE A 302 -2.93 6.94 23.86
N ILE A 303 -2.87 7.32 22.58
CA ILE A 303 -3.70 8.37 22.00
C ILE A 303 -4.87 7.71 21.28
N ALA A 304 -6.09 8.07 21.69
CA ALA A 304 -7.31 7.63 21.03
C ALA A 304 -8.03 8.82 20.36
N MET A 305 -8.38 8.63 19.11
CA MET A 305 -9.03 9.64 18.26
C MET A 305 -10.26 9.04 17.59
N PRO A 306 -11.38 8.85 18.34
CA PRO A 306 -12.60 8.28 17.78
C PRO A 306 -13.22 9.22 16.73
N ASP A 307 -13.86 8.64 15.72
CA ASP A 307 -14.63 9.39 14.72
C ASP A 307 -16.05 9.61 15.23
N ASN A 308 -16.37 10.84 15.57
CA ASN A 308 -17.74 11.30 15.83
C ASN A 308 -18.07 12.45 14.87
N ASN A 309 -18.96 12.21 13.93
CA ASN A 309 -19.28 13.11 12.80
C ASN A 309 -19.49 14.60 13.13
N ARG A 310 -19.92 14.93 14.35
CA ARG A 310 -20.16 16.33 14.76
C ARG A 310 -19.00 16.93 15.55
N THR A 311 -18.50 16.18 16.53
CA THR A 311 -17.42 16.63 17.42
C THR A 311 -16.74 15.41 18.01
N SER A 312 -15.51 15.20 17.64
CA SER A 312 -14.70 14.11 18.16
C SER A 312 -13.98 14.55 19.43
N THR A 313 -13.91 13.68 20.43
CA THR A 313 -13.12 13.91 21.65
C THR A 313 -11.85 13.06 21.53
N ILE A 314 -10.73 13.71 21.27
CA ILE A 314 -9.41 13.07 21.22
C ILE A 314 -8.75 13.16 22.60
N ASN A 315 -8.03 12.12 23.01
CA ASN A 315 -7.34 12.14 24.29
C ASN A 315 -6.09 11.27 24.30
N MET A 316 -5.18 11.58 25.17
CA MET A 316 -4.02 10.78 25.51
C MET A 316 -4.21 10.18 26.91
N PHE A 317 -3.94 8.89 27.05
CA PHE A 317 -4.13 8.11 28.28
C PHE A 317 -2.82 7.48 28.71
N SER A 318 -2.52 7.53 29.99
CA SER A 318 -1.38 6.82 30.57
C SER A 318 -1.55 5.31 30.40
N LEU A 319 -0.53 4.61 29.92
CA LEU A 319 -0.53 3.15 29.85
C LEU A 319 -0.56 2.50 31.23
N PHE A 320 -0.05 3.18 32.27
CA PHE A 320 0.07 2.59 33.59
C PHE A 320 -1.25 2.55 34.38
N ASP A 321 -2.13 3.53 34.21
CA ASP A 321 -3.34 3.64 35.00
C ASP A 321 -4.61 4.02 34.22
N GLY A 322 -4.49 4.31 32.92
CA GLY A 322 -5.60 4.74 32.09
C GLY A 322 -6.07 6.18 32.33
N SER A 323 -5.33 6.97 33.13
CA SER A 323 -5.71 8.37 33.38
C SER A 323 -5.56 9.23 32.13
N GLY A 324 -6.59 10.02 31.82
CA GLY A 324 -6.55 10.97 30.71
C GLY A 324 -5.60 12.13 31.00
N LYS A 325 -4.81 12.51 30.01
CA LYS A 325 -3.80 13.57 30.14
C LYS A 325 -4.27 14.92 29.58
N TRP A 326 -5.12 14.91 28.56
CA TRP A 326 -5.52 16.13 27.89
C TRP A 326 -6.84 16.71 28.39
N GLY A 327 -6.98 18.03 28.27
CA GLY A 327 -8.18 18.76 28.62
C GLY A 327 -8.40 18.91 30.11
N LYS A 328 -9.48 19.60 30.51
CA LYS A 328 -9.83 19.82 31.87
C LYS A 328 -10.13 18.50 32.60
N LYS A 329 -9.37 18.20 33.68
CA LYS A 329 -9.50 16.95 34.45
C LYS A 329 -9.34 15.68 33.59
N GLY A 330 -8.51 15.70 32.54
CA GLY A 330 -8.24 14.54 31.71
C GLY A 330 -9.42 14.12 30.80
N LYS A 331 -10.37 15.02 30.50
CA LYS A 331 -11.57 14.71 29.70
C LYS A 331 -11.33 14.76 28.19
N GLY A 332 -10.10 15.06 27.76
CA GLY A 332 -9.73 15.14 26.34
C GLY A 332 -10.00 16.51 25.71
N THR A 333 -9.59 16.63 24.48
CA THR A 333 -9.73 17.82 23.61
C THR A 333 -10.81 17.58 22.58
N LYS A 334 -11.69 18.55 22.40
CA LYS A 334 -12.74 18.49 21.39
C LYS A 334 -12.26 19.10 20.08
N VAL A 335 -12.39 18.35 18.98
CA VAL A 335 -12.19 18.80 17.61
C VAL A 335 -13.50 18.71 16.85
N LYS A 336 -13.80 19.71 15.99
CA LYS A 336 -15.05 19.76 15.23
C LYS A 336 -14.95 18.80 14.04
N GLY A 337 -15.99 18.00 13.83
CA GLY A 337 -16.05 16.99 12.77
C GLY A 337 -15.47 15.62 13.17
N GLY A 338 -15.64 14.65 12.28
CA GLY A 338 -15.08 13.31 12.43
C GLY A 338 -13.60 13.28 12.05
N VAL A 339 -12.79 12.56 12.82
CA VAL A 339 -11.36 12.38 12.53
C VAL A 339 -11.19 11.42 11.35
N ILE A 340 -10.65 11.90 10.24
CA ILE A 340 -10.43 11.11 9.03
C ILE A 340 -8.98 10.68 8.84
N ASN A 341 -8.03 11.50 9.31
CA ASN A 341 -6.60 11.23 9.20
C ASN A 341 -5.82 11.91 10.31
N TYR A 342 -4.60 11.45 10.55
CA TYR A 342 -3.64 12.09 11.48
C TYR A 342 -2.20 11.77 11.08
N ASN A 343 -1.28 12.57 11.58
CA ASN A 343 0.15 12.29 11.57
C ASN A 343 0.71 12.62 12.95
N LEU A 344 1.45 11.68 13.53
CA LEU A 344 2.09 11.83 14.84
C LEU A 344 3.59 12.05 14.64
N GLY A 345 4.05 13.18 15.17
CA GLY A 345 5.46 13.55 15.23
C GLY A 345 5.73 14.23 16.56
N ASN A 346 6.48 15.33 16.56
CA ASN A 346 6.63 16.16 17.75
C ASN A 346 5.33 16.90 18.10
N GLU A 347 4.48 17.12 17.11
CA GLU A 347 3.12 17.62 17.22
C GLU A 347 2.15 16.57 16.66
N LEU A 348 0.92 16.56 17.13
CA LEU A 348 -0.14 15.74 16.55
C LEU A 348 -0.92 16.56 15.51
N ILE A 349 -0.82 16.17 14.26
CA ILE A 349 -1.59 16.73 13.16
C ILE A 349 -2.86 15.92 13.01
N VAL A 350 -4.02 16.55 13.16
CA VAL A 350 -5.33 15.90 13.04
C VAL A 350 -6.12 16.53 11.91
N VAL A 351 -6.62 15.71 11.01
CA VAL A 351 -7.55 16.13 9.96
C VAL A 351 -8.93 15.62 10.28
N THR A 352 -9.89 16.53 10.30
CA THR A 352 -11.30 16.19 10.50
C THR A 352 -12.13 16.55 9.27
N ASN A 353 -13.26 15.87 9.11
CA ASN A 353 -14.28 16.26 8.13
C ASN A 353 -15.46 16.91 8.84
N ASP A 354 -15.69 18.18 8.57
CA ASP A 354 -16.85 18.96 9.06
C ASP A 354 -17.69 19.40 7.86
N ASN A 355 -18.83 18.75 7.65
CA ASN A 355 -19.77 19.07 6.55
C ASN A 355 -19.07 19.13 5.17
N ASN A 356 -18.35 18.08 4.81
CA ASN A 356 -17.57 17.94 3.57
C ASN A 356 -16.41 18.96 3.43
N LYS A 357 -15.96 19.53 4.54
CA LYS A 357 -14.78 20.39 4.57
C LYS A 357 -13.70 19.73 5.43
N ASN A 358 -12.56 19.50 4.86
CA ASN A 358 -11.42 18.99 5.59
C ASN A 358 -10.75 20.11 6.37
N MET A 359 -10.61 19.90 7.67
CA MET A 359 -10.08 20.87 8.63
C MET A 359 -8.82 20.30 9.28
N LEU A 360 -7.73 21.01 9.19
CA LEU A 360 -6.44 20.62 9.78
C LEU A 360 -6.27 21.31 11.13
N TYR A 361 -5.96 20.50 12.15
CA TYR A 361 -5.54 20.92 13.47
C TYR A 361 -4.10 20.51 13.71
N ILE A 362 -3.34 21.35 14.38
CA ILE A 362 -2.06 20.98 14.97
C ILE A 362 -2.25 21.06 16.48
N ILE A 363 -2.02 19.93 17.14
CA ILE A 363 -2.22 19.75 18.59
C ILE A 363 -0.84 19.64 19.24
N ASP A 364 -0.59 20.46 20.26
CA ASP A 364 0.56 20.26 21.14
C ASP A 364 0.36 18.95 21.90
N ILE A 365 1.26 18.02 21.69
CA ILE A 365 1.10 16.66 22.21
C ILE A 365 1.17 16.58 23.74
N ASN A 366 1.87 17.52 24.39
CA ASN A 366 2.02 17.52 25.84
C ASN A 366 0.78 18.06 26.54
N THR A 367 0.13 19.08 25.97
CA THR A 367 -1.03 19.73 26.58
C THR A 367 -2.36 19.27 25.99
N GLY A 368 -2.34 18.67 24.80
CA GLY A 368 -3.53 18.32 24.01
C GLY A 368 -4.29 19.52 23.48
N LEU A 369 -3.74 20.72 23.52
CA LEU A 369 -4.40 21.93 23.05
C LEU A 369 -4.06 22.22 21.58
N PRO A 370 -5.02 22.71 20.78
CA PRO A 370 -4.72 23.24 19.47
C PRO A 370 -3.74 24.40 19.56
N MET A 371 -2.68 24.38 18.74
CA MET A 371 -1.63 25.39 18.74
C MET A 371 -2.13 26.76 18.21
N PHE A 372 -3.22 26.76 17.46
CA PHE A 372 -3.90 27.97 16.97
C PHE A 372 -5.42 27.90 17.11
N LYS A 373 -6.08 29.06 17.21
CA LYS A 373 -7.50 29.15 17.61
C LYS A 373 -8.50 28.56 16.58
N LYS A 374 -8.20 28.64 15.29
CA LYS A 374 -9.12 28.21 14.23
C LYS A 374 -8.44 27.18 13.35
N PRO A 375 -9.05 26.00 13.10
CA PRO A 375 -8.47 25.02 12.21
C PRO A 375 -8.37 25.58 10.78
N ILE A 376 -7.43 25.06 10.04
CA ILE A 376 -7.17 25.49 8.66
C ILE A 376 -8.00 24.59 7.74
N ARG A 377 -8.73 25.21 6.82
CA ARG A 377 -9.38 24.47 5.73
C ARG A 377 -8.33 24.04 4.72
N ILE A 378 -8.29 22.74 4.42
CA ILE A 378 -7.40 22.13 3.42
C ILE A 378 -8.21 21.42 2.33
N SER A 379 -7.60 21.23 1.17
CA SER A 379 -8.16 20.45 0.07
C SER A 379 -7.59 19.03 0.08
N GLY A 380 -8.46 18.03 0.20
CA GLY A 380 -8.05 16.63 0.26
C GLY A 380 -7.61 16.13 1.64
N GLU A 381 -7.14 14.90 1.70
CA GLU A 381 -6.65 14.24 2.91
C GLU A 381 -5.13 14.36 3.01
N VAL A 382 -4.60 14.59 4.20
CA VAL A 382 -3.14 14.64 4.42
C VAL A 382 -2.56 13.25 4.27
N VAL A 383 -1.60 13.10 3.36
CA VAL A 383 -0.90 11.82 3.09
C VAL A 383 0.54 11.83 3.58
N GLN A 384 1.17 13.01 3.65
CA GLN A 384 2.55 13.16 4.13
C GLN A 384 2.72 14.49 4.84
N THR A 385 3.63 14.54 5.82
CA THR A 385 4.02 15.76 6.52
C THR A 385 5.52 15.77 6.77
N TYR A 386 6.11 16.97 6.76
CA TYR A 386 7.52 17.19 7.06
C TYR A 386 7.66 18.41 7.94
N LYS A 387 8.56 18.36 8.93
CA LYS A 387 8.89 19.50 9.76
C LYS A 387 10.00 20.33 9.08
N THR A 388 9.73 21.60 8.88
CA THR A 388 10.68 22.57 8.31
C THR A 388 10.90 23.74 9.28
N ASN A 389 11.91 24.58 9.05
CA ASN A 389 12.12 25.79 9.87
C ASN A 389 10.97 26.82 9.73
N LEU A 390 10.23 26.79 8.60
CA LEU A 390 9.05 27.67 8.40
C LEU A 390 7.78 27.13 9.03
N GLY A 391 7.74 25.84 9.34
CA GLY A 391 6.57 25.17 9.90
C GLY A 391 6.40 23.74 9.40
N ILE A 392 5.16 23.28 9.38
CA ILE A 392 4.82 21.91 8.95
C ILE A 392 4.41 21.95 7.49
N LEU A 393 5.23 21.35 6.64
CA LEU A 393 4.90 21.07 5.24
C LEU A 393 3.94 19.88 5.20
N TYR A 394 2.81 20.06 4.56
CA TYR A 394 1.85 18.99 4.35
C TYR A 394 1.60 18.76 2.85
N VAL A 395 1.43 17.48 2.51
CA VAL A 395 0.99 17.01 1.19
C VAL A 395 -0.34 16.33 1.39
N THR A 396 -1.35 16.79 0.67
CA THR A 396 -2.67 16.15 0.64
C THR A 396 -2.87 15.41 -0.68
N THR A 397 -4.03 14.82 -0.85
CA THR A 397 -4.45 14.25 -2.14
C THR A 397 -4.64 15.30 -3.24
N ASN A 398 -4.69 16.60 -2.91
CA ASN A 398 -5.01 17.67 -3.87
C ASN A 398 -4.08 18.89 -3.81
N GLU A 399 -3.36 19.10 -2.70
CA GLU A 399 -2.53 20.30 -2.55
C GLU A 399 -1.31 20.08 -1.65
N VAL A 400 -0.35 21.02 -1.77
CA VAL A 400 0.85 21.11 -0.93
C VAL A 400 0.98 22.53 -0.40
N ASN A 401 1.22 22.67 0.91
CA ASN A 401 1.58 23.95 1.54
C ASN A 401 2.35 23.72 2.84
N ILE A 402 2.84 24.82 3.43
CA ILE A 402 3.41 24.83 4.78
C ILE A 402 2.48 25.64 5.68
N VAL A 403 2.23 25.14 6.87
CA VAL A 403 1.51 25.83 7.93
C VAL A 403 2.46 26.19 9.07
N ASN A 404 2.45 27.44 9.49
CA ASN A 404 3.14 27.86 10.71
C ASN A 404 2.32 27.36 11.92
N PRO A 405 2.87 26.49 12.77
CA PRO A 405 2.12 25.88 13.86
C PRO A 405 1.68 26.88 14.94
N ASN A 406 2.41 27.99 15.11
CA ASN A 406 2.10 28.98 16.15
C ASN A 406 0.98 29.95 15.73
N SER A 407 0.89 30.29 14.45
CA SER A 407 -0.08 31.27 13.95
C SER A 407 -1.23 30.67 13.15
N GLY A 408 -1.07 29.46 12.61
CA GLY A 408 -2.00 28.84 11.66
C GLY A 408 -1.97 29.49 10.26
N LEU A 409 -0.95 30.31 9.97
CA LEU A 409 -0.83 30.94 8.66
C LEU A 409 -0.19 29.97 7.65
N LEU A 410 -0.75 29.94 6.44
CA LEU A 410 -0.15 29.25 5.31
C LEU A 410 1.03 30.06 4.76
N MET A 411 2.16 29.42 4.53
CA MET A 411 3.38 30.07 4.09
C MET A 411 3.41 30.31 2.58
N PHE A 412 2.78 29.43 1.80
CA PHE A 412 2.59 29.70 0.37
C PHE A 412 1.28 30.46 0.19
N LYS A 413 1.36 31.63 -0.45
CA LYS A 413 0.19 32.48 -0.72
C LYS A 413 -0.93 31.71 -1.42
N ASN A 414 -0.57 30.83 -2.35
CA ASN A 414 -1.45 29.86 -2.99
C ASN A 414 -0.85 28.49 -2.78
N SER A 415 -1.67 27.55 -2.33
CA SER A 415 -1.25 26.13 -2.26
C SER A 415 -0.90 25.63 -3.67
N LEU A 416 0.14 24.78 -3.76
CA LEU A 416 0.43 24.09 -5.02
C LEU A 416 -0.62 23.02 -5.25
N SER A 417 -1.32 23.07 -6.39
CA SER A 417 -2.28 22.04 -6.78
C SER A 417 -1.52 20.82 -7.28
N SER A 418 -1.58 19.74 -6.52
CA SER A 418 -0.84 18.52 -6.85
C SER A 418 -1.49 17.31 -6.19
N GLN A 419 -1.13 16.13 -6.67
CA GLN A 419 -1.52 14.86 -6.07
C GLN A 419 -0.28 14.06 -5.65
N PRO A 420 -0.38 13.07 -4.74
CA PRO A 420 0.78 12.38 -4.18
C PRO A 420 1.71 11.72 -5.20
N SER A 421 1.16 11.22 -6.32
CA SER A 421 1.95 10.66 -7.42
C SER A 421 2.85 11.68 -8.13
N LEU A 422 2.49 12.96 -8.04
CA LEU A 422 3.22 14.11 -8.59
C LEU A 422 4.07 14.85 -7.54
N CYS A 423 4.30 14.19 -6.40
CA CYS A 423 5.14 14.68 -5.30
C CYS A 423 6.19 13.62 -4.99
N LYS A 424 7.48 13.96 -5.09
CA LYS A 424 8.58 13.02 -4.80
C LYS A 424 9.65 13.69 -3.96
N VAL A 425 10.20 12.96 -3.00
CA VAL A 425 11.31 13.43 -2.19
C VAL A 425 12.61 12.88 -2.75
N ASN A 426 13.58 13.75 -2.91
CA ASN A 426 14.94 13.38 -3.25
C ASN A 426 15.91 14.44 -2.72
N ASP A 427 17.02 13.98 -2.16
CA ASP A 427 18.13 14.83 -1.69
C ASP A 427 17.67 16.03 -0.84
N GLY A 428 16.88 15.75 0.21
CA GLY A 428 16.40 16.77 1.15
C GLY A 428 15.37 17.76 0.57
N LYS A 429 14.85 17.54 -0.63
CA LYS A 429 13.85 18.38 -1.28
C LYS A 429 12.60 17.58 -1.64
N LEU A 430 11.43 18.21 -1.49
CA LEU A 430 10.19 17.76 -2.07
C LEU A 430 10.01 18.39 -3.45
N TYR A 431 9.97 17.59 -4.48
CA TYR A 431 9.62 18.00 -5.85
C TYR A 431 8.11 17.89 -6.01
N VAL A 432 7.49 18.94 -6.56
CA VAL A 432 6.03 19.03 -6.73
C VAL A 432 5.72 19.52 -8.13
N PHE A 433 4.97 18.77 -8.91
CA PHE A 433 4.39 19.27 -10.16
C PHE A 433 3.06 19.97 -9.84
N ASN A 434 3.01 21.29 -10.03
CA ASN A 434 1.81 22.08 -9.82
C ASN A 434 0.93 22.05 -11.07
N GLN A 435 -0.25 21.47 -10.93
CA GLN A 435 -1.20 21.25 -12.03
C GLN A 435 -1.88 22.55 -12.51
N ASN A 436 -1.82 23.66 -11.75
CA ASN A 436 -2.44 24.91 -12.13
C ASN A 436 -1.62 25.70 -13.16
N ASP A 437 -0.30 25.76 -12.98
CA ASP A 437 0.62 26.50 -13.85
C ASP A 437 1.52 25.58 -14.68
N LEU A 438 1.44 24.26 -14.43
CA LEU A 438 2.19 23.22 -15.10
C LEU A 438 3.71 23.32 -14.88
N LEU A 439 4.12 23.88 -13.74
CA LEU A 439 5.52 24.03 -13.35
C LEU A 439 5.92 22.97 -12.30
N ILE A 440 7.21 22.64 -12.27
CA ILE A 440 7.80 21.85 -11.19
C ILE A 440 8.37 22.82 -10.17
N TYR A 441 7.99 22.63 -8.92
CA TYR A 441 8.52 23.34 -7.75
C TYR A 441 9.36 22.39 -6.90
N THR A 442 10.29 22.97 -6.14
CA THR A 442 11.01 22.30 -5.08
C THR A 442 10.77 22.99 -3.76
N VAL A 443 10.52 22.21 -2.71
CA VAL A 443 10.46 22.70 -1.33
C VAL A 443 11.61 22.07 -0.57
N ASP A 444 12.50 22.87 -0.04
CA ASP A 444 13.58 22.42 0.83
C ASP A 444 13.00 21.89 2.14
N LEU A 445 13.28 20.64 2.50
CA LEU A 445 12.67 20.00 3.66
C LEU A 445 13.26 20.48 5.00
N GLN A 446 14.42 21.13 5.00
CA GLN A 446 15.00 21.70 6.20
C GLN A 446 14.46 23.10 6.49
N ASN A 447 14.57 24.01 5.52
CA ASN A 447 14.23 25.41 5.73
C ASN A 447 12.83 25.81 5.24
N GLY A 448 12.15 24.98 4.43
CA GLY A 448 10.81 25.24 3.88
C GLY A 448 10.80 26.18 2.67
N THR A 449 11.94 26.53 2.10
CA THR A 449 12.01 27.46 0.98
C THR A 449 11.40 26.84 -0.28
N LEU A 450 10.47 27.58 -0.90
CA LEU A 450 9.84 27.23 -2.16
C LEU A 450 10.61 27.85 -3.33
N ASN A 451 11.04 27.03 -4.28
CA ASN A 451 11.70 27.46 -5.50
C ASN A 451 10.99 26.88 -6.73
N THR A 452 10.95 27.65 -7.81
CA THR A 452 10.52 27.11 -9.11
C THR A 452 11.71 26.43 -9.76
N LEU A 453 11.57 25.14 -10.10
CA LEU A 453 12.60 24.38 -10.82
C LEU A 453 12.49 24.62 -12.32
N SER A 454 11.33 24.28 -12.92
CA SER A 454 11.17 24.35 -14.38
C SER A 454 11.05 25.79 -14.88
N LYS A 455 11.76 26.10 -15.97
CA LYS A 455 11.77 27.44 -16.60
C LYS A 455 10.52 27.74 -17.40
N SER A 456 9.76 26.70 -17.79
CA SER A 456 8.53 26.83 -18.57
C SER A 456 7.51 25.77 -18.17
N GLY A 457 6.23 26.06 -18.39
CA GLY A 457 5.14 25.12 -18.13
C GLY A 457 5.16 23.94 -19.10
N LEU A 458 4.97 22.74 -18.56
CA LEU A 458 4.96 21.48 -19.29
C LEU A 458 3.56 21.14 -19.77
N LYS A 459 3.22 21.56 -20.97
CA LYS A 459 1.89 21.31 -21.58
C LYS A 459 1.81 19.90 -22.11
N THR A 460 0.74 19.17 -21.72
CA THR A 460 0.37 17.91 -22.33
C THR A 460 -0.49 18.11 -23.57
N GLN A 461 -0.54 17.09 -24.42
CA GLN A 461 -1.44 17.02 -25.59
C GLN A 461 -2.48 15.93 -25.35
N GLY A 462 -3.52 15.83 -26.22
CA GLY A 462 -4.55 14.79 -26.13
C GLY A 462 -5.55 14.95 -24.98
N LYS A 463 -5.74 16.16 -24.41
CA LYS A 463 -6.62 16.44 -23.27
C LYS A 463 -6.28 15.64 -21.99
N GLU A 464 -5.04 15.32 -21.82
CA GLU A 464 -4.50 14.64 -20.65
C GLU A 464 -3.78 15.58 -19.71
N SER A 465 -3.49 15.12 -18.50
CA SER A 465 -2.57 15.72 -17.54
C SER A 465 -1.57 14.68 -17.09
N PHE A 466 -0.39 15.08 -16.65
CA PHE A 466 0.56 14.17 -16.03
C PHE A 466 -0.06 13.49 -14.81
N LYS A 467 0.24 12.20 -14.64
CA LYS A 467 -0.33 11.34 -13.60
C LYS A 467 0.74 10.84 -12.62
N ASP A 468 1.98 10.75 -13.05
CA ASP A 468 3.09 10.24 -12.26
C ASP A 468 4.38 11.02 -12.48
N MET A 469 5.22 11.03 -11.45
CA MET A 469 6.52 11.67 -11.41
C MET A 469 7.57 10.69 -10.87
N GLU A 470 8.74 10.68 -11.49
CA GLU A 470 9.93 9.97 -11.01
C GLU A 470 11.12 10.92 -10.96
N ILE A 471 11.95 10.82 -9.92
CA ILE A 471 13.24 11.47 -9.88
C ILE A 471 14.26 10.51 -10.48
N ARG A 472 14.95 10.95 -11.51
CA ARG A 472 15.98 10.19 -12.22
C ARG A 472 17.34 10.88 -12.06
N GLU A 473 18.42 10.20 -12.44
CA GLU A 473 19.78 10.75 -12.34
C GLU A 473 19.97 12.07 -13.10
N ASN A 474 19.26 12.22 -14.22
CA ASN A 474 19.36 13.39 -15.11
C ASN A 474 18.22 14.40 -14.96
N GLY A 475 17.28 14.22 -14.02
CA GLY A 475 16.19 15.17 -13.81
C GLY A 475 14.89 14.57 -13.29
N VAL A 476 13.82 15.32 -13.48
CA VAL A 476 12.46 14.97 -13.08
C VAL A 476 11.68 14.50 -14.30
N PHE A 477 11.32 13.22 -14.30
CA PHE A 477 10.50 12.61 -15.34
C PHE A 477 9.01 12.66 -14.95
N LEU A 478 8.18 13.04 -15.90
CA LEU A 478 6.71 13.09 -15.78
C LEU A 478 6.09 12.22 -16.86
N SER A 479 5.03 11.51 -16.51
CA SER A 479 4.29 10.68 -17.47
C SER A 479 2.78 10.76 -17.31
N SER A 480 2.08 10.56 -18.41
CA SER A 480 0.66 10.23 -18.51
C SER A 480 0.50 9.00 -19.42
N ASP A 481 -0.72 8.71 -19.86
CA ASP A 481 -0.95 7.58 -20.76
C ASP A 481 -0.29 7.80 -22.12
N GLN A 482 -0.16 9.06 -22.57
CA GLN A 482 0.30 9.43 -23.91
C GLN A 482 1.40 10.50 -23.92
N ASN A 483 1.70 11.11 -22.78
CA ASN A 483 2.71 12.16 -22.70
C ASN A 483 3.84 11.73 -21.77
N VAL A 484 5.06 12.03 -22.16
CA VAL A 484 6.26 11.88 -21.32
C VAL A 484 7.11 13.14 -21.43
N ALA A 485 7.63 13.60 -20.31
CA ALA A 485 8.51 14.76 -20.26
C ALA A 485 9.65 14.55 -19.27
N LEU A 486 10.79 15.18 -19.53
CA LEU A 486 11.91 15.24 -18.62
C LEU A 486 12.38 16.70 -18.49
N VAL A 487 12.56 17.15 -17.24
CA VAL A 487 13.17 18.44 -16.90
C VAL A 487 14.44 18.18 -16.13
N ASP A 488 15.56 18.70 -16.59
CA ASP A 488 16.84 18.57 -15.89
C ASP A 488 16.85 19.36 -14.55
N PHE A 489 17.82 19.09 -13.70
CA PHE A 489 17.92 19.81 -12.40
C PHE A 489 18.30 21.29 -12.53
N ASN A 490 18.63 21.79 -13.75
CA ASN A 490 18.79 23.19 -14.06
C ASN A 490 17.49 23.86 -14.55
N GLY A 491 16.39 23.08 -14.63
CA GLY A 491 15.06 23.52 -15.00
C GLY A 491 14.80 23.59 -16.49
N ASN A 492 15.69 23.05 -17.33
CA ASN A 492 15.48 23.02 -18.78
C ASN A 492 14.66 21.77 -19.13
N THR A 493 13.66 21.93 -20.01
CA THR A 493 12.92 20.80 -20.56
C THR A 493 13.81 20.07 -21.57
N THR A 494 14.24 18.85 -21.23
CA THR A 494 15.05 18.00 -22.10
C THR A 494 14.22 17.46 -23.26
N PHE A 495 13.01 16.99 -22.94
CA PHE A 495 12.01 16.60 -23.91
C PHE A 495 10.58 16.72 -23.31
N ASN A 496 9.59 16.84 -24.21
CA ASN A 496 8.16 16.79 -23.89
C ASN A 496 7.43 16.17 -25.09
N ASN A 497 7.26 14.86 -25.07
CA ASN A 497 6.80 14.08 -26.22
C ASN A 497 5.37 13.60 -26.01
N TYR A 498 4.61 13.59 -27.07
CA TYR A 498 3.26 13.09 -27.15
C TYR A 498 3.14 11.94 -28.16
N PHE A 499 2.51 10.86 -27.75
CA PHE A 499 2.24 9.67 -28.55
C PHE A 499 0.72 9.53 -28.73
N PRO A 500 0.16 9.80 -29.93
CA PRO A 500 -1.28 9.86 -30.12
C PRO A 500 -2.00 8.58 -29.72
N ALA A 501 -3.07 8.69 -28.93
CA ALA A 501 -3.92 7.56 -28.58
C ALA A 501 -4.74 7.06 -29.77
N PRO A 502 -5.08 5.75 -29.82
CA PRO A 502 -6.08 5.24 -30.76
C PRO A 502 -7.42 5.95 -30.64
N LYS A 503 -8.01 6.39 -31.75
CA LYS A 503 -9.19 7.28 -31.80
C LYS A 503 -10.48 6.78 -31.14
N GLU A 504 -10.54 5.55 -30.64
CA GLU A 504 -11.75 4.95 -30.05
C GLU A 504 -11.55 4.25 -28.70
N SER A 505 -10.47 4.51 -27.94
CA SER A 505 -10.13 3.74 -26.76
C SER A 505 -10.59 4.32 -25.42
N GLY A 506 -11.63 5.15 -25.38
CA GLY A 506 -12.03 5.95 -24.23
C GLY A 506 -12.46 5.23 -22.94
N LEU A 507 -12.51 3.89 -22.87
CA LEU A 507 -13.07 3.20 -21.69
C LEU A 507 -12.27 1.99 -21.16
N LYS A 508 -11.26 1.51 -21.88
CA LYS A 508 -10.55 0.29 -21.48
C LYS A 508 -9.07 0.44 -21.13
N GLN A 509 -8.47 1.60 -21.34
CA GLN A 509 -7.06 1.86 -20.96
C GLN A 509 -6.85 1.86 -19.43
N ALA A 510 -7.87 2.18 -18.65
CA ALA A 510 -7.78 2.17 -17.19
C ALA A 510 -7.38 0.80 -16.58
N LEU A 511 -7.67 -0.30 -17.29
CA LEU A 511 -7.37 -1.64 -16.76
C LEU A 511 -5.89 -2.02 -16.92
N LEU A 512 -5.24 -1.57 -17.98
CA LEU A 512 -3.81 -1.87 -18.27
C LEU A 512 -2.87 -1.10 -17.33
N TYR A 513 -3.25 0.15 -16.99
CA TYR A 513 -2.48 0.96 -16.02
C TYR A 513 -2.73 0.59 -14.55
N ALA A 514 -3.88 0.00 -14.22
CA ALA A 514 -4.13 -0.51 -12.87
C ALA A 514 -3.10 -1.59 -12.48
N GLN A 515 -2.58 -2.36 -13.43
CA GLN A 515 -1.54 -3.36 -13.18
C GLN A 515 -0.17 -2.72 -12.93
N ALA A 516 0.21 -1.69 -13.68
CA ALA A 516 1.46 -0.96 -13.47
C ALA A 516 1.42 -0.09 -12.20
N ALA A 517 0.29 0.55 -11.90
CA ALA A 517 0.10 1.32 -10.68
C ALA A 517 0.11 0.44 -9.41
N ARG A 518 -0.34 -0.82 -9.52
CA ARG A 518 -0.33 -1.77 -8.42
C ARG A 518 1.09 -2.19 -8.03
N ALA A 519 1.98 -2.38 -9.01
CA ALA A 519 3.40 -2.66 -8.77
C ALA A 519 4.12 -1.45 -8.13
N ALA A 520 3.82 -0.23 -8.58
CA ALA A 520 4.34 1.00 -7.99
C ALA A 520 3.82 1.22 -6.55
N TYR A 521 2.56 0.88 -6.27
CA TYR A 521 1.97 0.98 -4.93
C TYR A 521 2.64 0.04 -3.92
N ILE A 522 2.98 -1.18 -4.32
CA ILE A 522 3.67 -2.16 -3.47
C ILE A 522 5.10 -1.70 -3.17
N SER A 523 5.82 -1.15 -4.15
CA SER A 523 7.17 -0.63 -3.94
C SER A 523 7.19 0.61 -3.04
N VAL A 524 6.22 1.52 -3.21
CA VAL A 524 6.06 2.71 -2.36
C VAL A 524 5.75 2.31 -0.92
N ARG A 525 4.94 1.28 -0.70
CA ARG A 525 4.59 0.81 0.65
C ARG A 525 5.77 0.18 1.38
N ALA A 526 6.59 -0.62 0.69
CA ALA A 526 7.81 -1.20 1.25
C ALA A 526 8.86 -0.11 1.58
N THR A 527 9.02 0.88 0.71
CA THR A 527 9.92 2.02 0.93
C THR A 527 9.39 2.96 2.02
N GLN A 528 8.07 3.17 2.11
CA GLN A 528 7.46 3.98 3.17
C GLN A 528 7.59 3.34 4.55
N VAL A 529 7.45 2.03 4.65
CA VAL A 529 7.66 1.28 5.90
C VAL A 529 9.13 1.36 6.32
N ALA A 530 10.07 1.15 5.40
CA ALA A 530 11.51 1.27 5.68
C ALA A 530 11.89 2.72 6.06
N ASN A 531 11.39 3.71 5.33
CA ASN A 531 11.66 5.13 5.63
C ASN A 531 10.96 5.62 6.91
N ALA A 532 9.77 5.12 7.24
CA ALA A 532 9.09 5.44 8.50
C ALA A 532 9.90 4.93 9.69
N PHE A 533 10.52 3.75 9.60
CA PHE A 533 11.42 3.24 10.63
C PHE A 533 12.70 4.07 10.75
N HIS A 534 13.32 4.47 9.64
CA HIS A 534 14.53 5.31 9.66
C HIS A 534 14.25 6.75 10.14
N THR A 535 13.11 7.32 9.77
CA THR A 535 12.72 8.68 10.21
C THR A 535 12.35 8.70 11.70
N SER A 536 11.67 7.66 12.18
CA SER A 536 11.39 7.49 13.60
C SER A 536 12.66 7.27 14.43
N ALA A 537 13.67 6.58 13.87
CA ALA A 537 14.98 6.43 14.51
C ALA A 537 15.76 7.75 14.65
N GLN A 538 15.58 8.68 13.70
CA GLN A 538 16.23 10.00 13.75
C GLN A 538 15.55 10.96 14.75
N GLY A 539 14.27 10.74 15.07
CA GLY A 539 13.48 11.58 15.99
C GLY A 539 13.54 11.17 17.47
N THR A 540 14.10 10.00 17.78
CA THR A 540 14.17 9.53 19.17
C THR A 540 15.48 9.96 19.84
N ASN A 541 15.38 10.77 20.87
CA ASN A 541 16.50 11.15 21.77
C ASN A 541 16.94 10.01 22.72
N ASN A 542 16.35 8.83 22.60
CA ASN A 542 16.66 7.67 23.42
C ASN A 542 17.53 6.68 22.64
N ALA A 543 18.76 6.49 23.09
CA ALA A 543 19.74 5.60 22.44
C ALA A 543 19.23 4.16 22.22
N THR A 544 18.41 3.64 23.16
CA THR A 544 17.82 2.29 23.10
C THR A 544 16.74 2.19 22.02
N GLY A 545 15.91 3.23 21.85
CA GLY A 545 14.88 3.27 20.80
C GLY A 545 15.48 3.40 19.39
N LYS A 546 16.55 4.18 19.27
CA LYS A 546 17.31 4.36 18.03
C LYS A 546 18.00 3.07 17.58
N ASP A 547 18.60 2.34 18.52
CA ASP A 547 19.26 1.06 18.27
C ASP A 547 18.26 -0.04 17.90
N MET A 548 17.08 -0.05 18.51
CA MET A 548 16.00 -0.98 18.20
C MET A 548 15.39 -0.73 16.81
N MET A 549 15.16 0.53 16.43
CA MET A 549 14.62 0.87 15.11
C MET A 549 15.61 0.66 13.99
N ASN A 550 16.89 0.90 14.22
CA ASN A 550 17.95 0.52 13.27
C ASN A 550 18.04 -1.00 13.13
N LYS A 551 17.91 -1.76 14.20
CA LYS A 551 17.87 -3.24 14.17
C LYS A 551 16.63 -3.77 13.44
N PHE A 552 15.49 -3.09 13.49
CA PHE A 552 14.32 -3.44 12.65
C PHE A 552 14.56 -3.10 11.17
N GLY A 553 15.16 -1.95 10.87
CA GLY A 553 15.57 -1.57 9.51
C GLY A 553 16.60 -2.55 8.95
N ASP A 554 17.58 -2.91 9.75
CA ASP A 554 18.63 -3.89 9.42
C ASP A 554 18.06 -5.31 9.34
N ALA A 555 17.10 -5.70 10.18
CA ALA A 555 16.43 -7.00 10.11
C ALA A 555 15.55 -7.11 8.84
N TYR A 556 14.91 -6.03 8.39
CA TYR A 556 14.23 -5.99 7.09
C TYR A 556 15.23 -6.04 5.93
N ALA A 557 16.42 -5.47 6.08
CA ALA A 557 17.50 -5.56 5.11
C ALA A 557 18.19 -6.94 5.15
N ASP A 558 18.43 -7.50 6.35
CA ASP A 558 19.01 -8.84 6.56
C ASP A 558 18.04 -9.97 6.19
N TYR A 559 16.74 -9.75 6.30
CA TYR A 559 15.72 -10.67 5.81
C TYR A 559 15.86 -10.91 4.29
N GLY A 560 16.21 -9.86 3.53
CA GLY A 560 16.62 -10.00 2.14
C GLY A 560 17.87 -10.88 1.95
N ASN A 561 18.75 -10.96 2.95
CA ASN A 561 20.01 -11.66 2.87
C ASN A 561 19.96 -13.12 3.40
N GLN A 562 19.14 -13.44 4.41
CA GLN A 562 19.06 -14.80 4.99
C GLN A 562 18.19 -15.77 4.20
N ALA A 563 17.19 -15.27 3.47
CA ALA A 563 16.45 -16.08 2.50
C ALA A 563 17.33 -16.61 1.34
N ALA A 564 18.53 -16.05 1.20
CA ALA A 564 19.46 -16.38 0.11
C ALA A 564 20.14 -17.75 0.22
N SER A 565 20.04 -18.47 1.33
CA SER A 565 20.79 -19.73 1.49
C SER A 565 20.09 -20.97 0.94
N PHE A 566 18.77 -20.92 0.65
CA PHE A 566 18.01 -22.14 0.33
C PHE A 566 17.59 -22.32 -1.14
N ALA A 567 17.65 -21.32 -1.98
CA ALA A 567 17.45 -21.49 -3.43
C ALA A 567 18.34 -20.51 -4.18
N ALA A 568 19.63 -20.61 -3.93
CA ALA A 568 20.62 -19.56 -4.18
C ALA A 568 20.61 -18.95 -5.61
N LYS A 569 20.34 -19.69 -6.67
CA LYS A 569 20.29 -19.13 -8.02
C LYS A 569 18.96 -18.49 -8.39
N SER A 570 17.85 -19.13 -8.07
CA SER A 570 16.50 -18.62 -8.42
C SER A 570 16.06 -17.47 -7.50
N LEU A 571 16.40 -17.56 -6.20
CA LEU A 571 16.13 -16.50 -5.23
C LEU A 571 17.03 -15.28 -5.46
N GLN A 572 18.28 -15.48 -5.86
CA GLN A 572 19.19 -14.40 -6.25
C GLN A 572 18.70 -13.66 -7.49
N GLN A 573 18.13 -14.37 -8.46
CA GLN A 573 17.49 -13.75 -9.62
C GLN A 573 16.18 -13.03 -9.24
N ALA A 574 15.35 -13.62 -8.38
CA ALA A 574 14.13 -13.00 -7.87
C ALA A 574 14.44 -11.75 -7.03
N ASN A 575 15.43 -11.81 -6.14
CA ASN A 575 15.86 -10.66 -5.35
C ASN A 575 16.51 -9.55 -6.19
N ALA A 576 17.26 -9.89 -7.24
CA ALA A 576 17.81 -8.93 -8.18
C ALA A 576 16.69 -8.27 -8.99
N ARG A 577 15.65 -9.02 -9.40
CA ARG A 577 14.46 -8.50 -10.06
C ARG A 577 13.63 -7.62 -9.13
N TYR A 578 13.46 -8.02 -7.88
CA TYR A 578 12.76 -7.23 -6.86
C TYR A 578 13.45 -5.88 -6.62
N LYS A 579 14.78 -5.85 -6.52
CA LYS A 579 15.56 -4.60 -6.42
C LYS A 579 15.46 -3.77 -7.69
N ALA A 580 15.51 -4.37 -8.87
CA ALA A 580 15.38 -3.68 -10.15
C ALA A 580 13.97 -3.07 -10.31
N THR A 581 12.93 -3.77 -9.89
CA THR A 581 11.55 -3.25 -9.91
C THR A 581 11.39 -2.07 -8.94
N ALA A 582 12.06 -2.12 -7.77
CA ALA A 582 12.06 -1.02 -6.79
C ALA A 582 12.84 0.22 -7.25
N GLN A 583 13.78 0.08 -8.17
CA GLN A 583 14.58 1.19 -8.72
C GLN A 583 13.94 1.90 -9.92
N GLY A 584 12.77 1.41 -10.37
CA GLY A 584 12.04 2.00 -11.51
C GLY A 584 12.54 1.49 -12.87
N ARG A 585 11.64 1.48 -13.84
CA ARG A 585 11.93 1.11 -15.23
C ARG A 585 12.67 2.24 -15.94
N ASP A 586 13.62 1.90 -16.79
CA ASP A 586 14.26 2.87 -17.68
C ASP A 586 13.39 3.24 -18.90
N PHE A 587 12.23 2.64 -19.01
CA PHE A 587 11.32 2.85 -20.12
C PHE A 587 9.85 2.88 -19.66
N VAL A 588 8.99 3.40 -20.54
CA VAL A 588 7.53 3.21 -20.49
C VAL A 588 7.07 2.55 -21.78
N ILE A 589 6.02 1.73 -21.70
CA ILE A 589 5.34 1.17 -22.88
C ILE A 589 4.11 2.03 -23.15
N VAL A 590 4.02 2.58 -24.35
CA VAL A 590 2.93 3.45 -24.80
C VAL A 590 2.23 2.81 -25.99
N LEU A 591 0.89 2.64 -25.90
CA LEU A 591 0.08 2.27 -27.06
C LEU A 591 -0.21 3.52 -27.90
N SER A 592 0.23 3.54 -29.14
CA SER A 592 0.13 4.72 -29.99
C SER A 592 -0.43 4.42 -31.37
N GLU A 593 -1.18 5.39 -31.92
CA GLU A 593 -1.58 5.40 -33.35
C GLU A 593 -0.37 5.87 -34.18
N GLN A 594 -0.02 5.11 -35.19
CA GLN A 594 1.06 5.37 -36.13
C GLN A 594 0.49 5.45 -37.54
N GLU A 595 1.31 5.87 -38.52
CA GLU A 595 0.87 5.96 -39.92
C GLU A 595 0.43 4.61 -40.49
N ASP A 596 1.06 3.53 -40.04
CA ASP A 596 0.83 2.15 -40.50
C ASP A 596 -0.13 1.34 -39.60
N GLY A 597 -0.76 1.97 -38.63
CA GLY A 597 -1.70 1.33 -37.69
C GLY A 597 -1.39 1.63 -36.25
N TYR A 598 -1.59 0.65 -35.34
CA TYR A 598 -1.32 0.80 -33.92
C TYR A 598 -0.04 0.08 -33.54
N ALA A 599 0.67 0.61 -32.55
CA ALA A 599 1.90 0.02 -32.07
C ALA A 599 2.06 0.20 -30.54
N LEU A 600 2.75 -0.76 -29.91
CA LEU A 600 3.34 -0.57 -28.60
C LEU A 600 4.75 -0.02 -28.78
N LEU A 601 5.00 1.15 -28.20
CA LEU A 601 6.28 1.84 -28.25
C LEU A 601 7.00 1.70 -26.91
N LYS A 602 8.27 1.26 -26.92
CA LYS A 602 9.16 1.35 -25.78
C LYS A 602 9.85 2.71 -25.79
N VAL A 603 9.45 3.58 -24.89
CA VAL A 603 9.99 4.93 -24.80
C VAL A 603 10.98 5.01 -23.62
N ASN A 604 12.20 5.39 -23.90
CA ASN A 604 13.25 5.56 -22.91
C ASN A 604 12.97 6.80 -22.05
N LYS A 605 12.95 6.65 -20.73
CA LYS A 605 12.65 7.73 -19.78
C LYS A 605 13.75 8.79 -19.68
N ASN A 606 14.98 8.47 -20.08
CA ASN A 606 16.12 9.39 -19.95
C ASN A 606 16.27 10.35 -21.14
N ASN A 607 15.76 9.95 -22.33
CA ASN A 607 15.90 10.75 -23.56
C ASN A 607 14.59 10.94 -24.33
N GLY A 608 13.50 10.28 -23.92
CA GLY A 608 12.19 10.38 -24.56
C GLY A 608 12.09 9.69 -25.93
N VAL A 609 13.12 8.96 -26.36
CA VAL A 609 13.16 8.30 -27.67
C VAL A 609 12.40 6.97 -27.61
N ALA A 610 11.58 6.70 -28.64
CA ALA A 610 11.00 5.39 -28.87
C ALA A 610 12.07 4.45 -29.42
N GLU A 611 12.63 3.58 -28.56
CA GLU A 611 13.72 2.67 -28.89
C GLU A 611 13.25 1.40 -29.60
N GLY A 612 11.98 1.03 -29.42
CA GLY A 612 11.40 -0.17 -30.02
C GLY A 612 9.92 -0.01 -30.33
N LYS A 613 9.48 -0.64 -31.43
CA LYS A 613 8.10 -0.62 -31.90
C LYS A 613 7.63 -2.05 -32.12
N VAL A 614 6.52 -2.44 -31.48
CA VAL A 614 5.79 -3.68 -31.78
C VAL A 614 4.55 -3.30 -32.58
N ASN A 615 4.50 -3.70 -33.85
CA ASN A 615 3.40 -3.39 -34.74
C ASN A 615 2.18 -4.25 -34.42
N LEU A 616 1.03 -3.61 -34.19
CA LEU A 616 -0.25 -4.26 -33.87
C LEU A 616 -1.23 -4.24 -35.05
N GLY A 617 -0.85 -3.63 -36.18
CA GLY A 617 -1.71 -3.43 -37.31
C GLY A 617 -2.98 -2.65 -36.98
N LYS A 618 -4.15 -3.28 -37.06
CA LYS A 618 -5.44 -2.66 -36.78
C LYS A 618 -5.95 -2.93 -35.35
N ASP A 619 -5.19 -3.61 -34.50
CA ASP A 619 -5.61 -3.94 -33.13
C ASP A 619 -5.46 -2.73 -32.21
N LYS A 620 -6.61 -2.17 -31.83
CA LYS A 620 -6.72 -1.01 -30.92
C LYS A 620 -6.71 -1.40 -29.45
N ASN A 621 -6.94 -2.68 -29.13
CA ASN A 621 -7.11 -3.19 -27.78
C ASN A 621 -6.26 -4.45 -27.55
N PRO A 622 -4.93 -4.36 -27.72
CA PRO A 622 -4.07 -5.51 -27.57
C PRO A 622 -4.10 -6.02 -26.12
N LYS A 623 -4.19 -7.34 -25.99
CA LYS A 623 -3.99 -7.99 -24.70
C LYS A 623 -2.53 -8.40 -24.59
N TYR A 624 -1.81 -7.80 -23.67
CA TYR A 624 -0.40 -8.08 -23.45
C TYR A 624 -0.02 -7.99 -21.98
N THR A 625 1.11 -8.57 -21.64
CA THR A 625 1.81 -8.35 -20.39
C THR A 625 3.26 -8.01 -20.66
N VAL A 626 3.87 -7.28 -19.74
CA VAL A 626 5.26 -6.81 -19.86
C VAL A 626 6.07 -7.32 -18.67
N ASP A 627 7.24 -7.82 -18.95
CA ASP A 627 8.27 -8.00 -17.93
C ASP A 627 8.94 -6.64 -17.66
N ASP A 628 8.64 -6.06 -16.55
CA ASP A 628 9.07 -4.72 -16.17
C ASP A 628 10.59 -4.55 -16.02
N VAL A 629 11.30 -5.66 -15.82
CA VAL A 629 12.75 -5.68 -15.68
C VAL A 629 13.47 -5.82 -17.01
N THR A 630 12.99 -6.75 -17.85
CA THR A 630 13.64 -7.04 -19.14
C THR A 630 13.06 -6.24 -20.28
N GLY A 631 11.86 -5.68 -20.11
CA GLY A 631 11.12 -5.04 -21.20
C GLY A 631 10.51 -6.00 -22.21
N GLN A 632 10.54 -7.32 -21.93
CA GLN A 632 9.94 -8.31 -22.80
C GLN A 632 8.42 -8.19 -22.76
N ILE A 633 7.81 -8.17 -23.96
CA ILE A 633 6.36 -8.10 -24.15
C ILE A 633 5.84 -9.47 -24.57
N PHE A 634 4.76 -9.93 -23.96
CA PHE A 634 4.02 -11.12 -24.36
C PHE A 634 2.63 -10.68 -24.83
N LEU A 635 2.40 -10.77 -26.13
CA LEU A 635 1.19 -10.32 -26.81
C LEU A 635 0.28 -11.51 -27.11
N GLU A 636 -1.01 -11.40 -26.82
CA GLU A 636 -2.01 -12.35 -27.31
C GLU A 636 -2.23 -12.12 -28.81
N GLY A 637 -1.86 -13.12 -29.61
CA GLY A 637 -2.06 -13.14 -31.06
C GLY A 637 -3.40 -13.81 -31.44
N LYS A 638 -3.61 -13.95 -32.73
CA LYS A 638 -4.80 -14.63 -33.27
C LYS A 638 -4.79 -16.13 -32.93
N LYS A 639 -5.98 -16.73 -32.80
CA LYS A 639 -6.18 -18.19 -32.61
C LYS A 639 -5.47 -18.75 -31.38
N GLY A 640 -5.37 -17.96 -30.25
CA GLY A 640 -4.76 -18.42 -29.03
C GLY A 640 -3.24 -18.55 -29.10
N THR A 641 -2.57 -17.77 -29.92
CA THR A 641 -1.11 -17.70 -29.91
C THR A 641 -0.62 -16.67 -28.87
N ILE A 642 0.55 -16.91 -28.31
CA ILE A 642 1.34 -15.89 -27.60
C ILE A 642 2.56 -15.57 -28.46
N ILE A 643 2.80 -14.29 -28.65
CA ILE A 643 3.93 -13.77 -29.40
C ILE A 643 4.80 -12.99 -28.42
N SER A 644 6.06 -13.33 -28.35
CA SER A 644 7.03 -12.64 -27.52
C SER A 644 7.91 -11.70 -28.31
N TYR A 645 8.08 -10.49 -27.78
CA TYR A 645 8.97 -9.46 -28.31
C TYR A 645 9.97 -9.07 -27.25
N LYS A 646 11.27 -9.22 -27.53
CA LYS A 646 12.33 -8.77 -26.64
C LYS A 646 12.87 -7.43 -27.13
N LEU A 647 12.48 -6.39 -26.48
CA LEU A 647 12.99 -5.05 -26.75
C LEU A 647 14.44 -4.99 -26.24
N SER A 648 15.41 -4.83 -27.16
CA SER A 648 16.83 -4.71 -26.80
C SER A 648 17.05 -3.66 -25.72
N LYS A 649 18.05 -3.90 -24.86
CA LYS A 649 18.49 -2.93 -23.86
C LYS A 649 19.01 -1.68 -24.53
#